data_2cc4fe521fbdab859a514ac413abcd92
#
_entry.id   2cc4fe521fbdab859a514ac413abcd92
#
_cell.length_a   1.000
_cell.length_b   1.000
_cell.length_c   1.000
_cell.angle_alpha   90.00
_cell.angle_beta   90.00
_cell.angle_gamma   90.00
#
_symmetry.space_group_name_H-M   'P 1'
#
loop_
_entity.id
_entity.type
_entity.pdbx_description
1 polymer ?
#
loop_
_entity_poly.entity_id
_entity_poly.type
_entity_poly.pdbx_seq_one_letter_code
_entity_poly.pdbx_strand_id
1 'polypeptide(L)'
;MSNIDKYETRKKMVYDFMCDDMYVPMKIKELCIVLGVKKEDRPQLEQILLDLQAEGRITLSKRGKYSKSEIKKTVGVFTAHQRGFGFVTVEGEPDDIFIPAEYVNGAMHMDTVEITISPVTTGRRKEGKVVSVIERGMKQVVCTYEASDNFGFAVPDNTRFGTDIFIPKERSKGAMSGHKVVVEITSYGKKGKKPEGKVVEIIGHIDDPGTDILSIVKAYDLPVDFSEKIMHQVQNVAKDVTPADIAGRMDLRDWMMVTIDGEDAKDLDDAVSLYMDGDNYVLGVHIADVSNYVQEHSALDVEALKRGTSVYLVDRVIPMLPRELSNGICSLNEGCDRLALSCIMTINKKGEVIDHKIAETVIKTNRRMTYTNVKKILADKDAAVIEEYKELVPMFEKMAELAAILRKKRMKRGSIDFDFPETKVVLDEDGHPIDIKPYDRNVATKLIEDFMLIANETVAEDYFWQEIPFVYRTHDKPDSEKIAKLSTFINNFGYTLHIGADEVHPKELQKLLMKVDGTDEESLISRLTLRSMKQARYTTACTGHFGLAANYYCHFTSPIRRYPDLQIHRIIKENIRGRMNDNRREHYESILDAVAKQASETERRAEEAERETVKLKKCEYMSNHIGECFEGVISGVTEWGFFVELPNTVEGLVRVTDLTDDFYEFYDDTYELAGTATNKRYKLGQKIKVVVDSTDKIMRTIDFKPAE
;
A
#
# COMPACT_ATOMS: atom_id res chain seq x y z
N MET A 1 -21.75 -53.66 18.89
CA MET A 1 -21.08 -52.35 19.04
C MET A 1 -19.63 -52.63 19.46
N SER A 2 -18.69 -52.13 18.67
CA SER A 2 -17.27 -52.24 19.02
C SER A 2 -16.94 -51.44 20.27
N ASN A 3 -15.81 -51.73 20.95
CA ASN A 3 -15.38 -50.93 22.10
C ASN A 3 -15.17 -49.45 21.75
N ILE A 4 -14.82 -49.18 20.50
CA ILE A 4 -14.64 -47.82 19.94
C ILE A 4 -15.99 -47.09 19.83
N ASP A 5 -17.06 -47.75 19.34
CA ASP A 5 -18.40 -47.18 19.23
C ASP A 5 -18.96 -46.80 20.61
N LYS A 6 -18.67 -47.56 21.64
CA LYS A 6 -19.09 -47.30 23.04
C LYS A 6 -18.34 -46.09 23.62
N TYR A 7 -17.05 -45.93 23.31
CA TYR A 7 -16.25 -44.84 23.76
C TYR A 7 -16.73 -43.50 23.15
N GLU A 8 -16.90 -43.43 21.83
CA GLU A 8 -17.40 -42.26 21.13
C GLU A 8 -18.82 -41.88 21.56
N THR A 9 -19.67 -42.83 21.83
CA THR A 9 -21.02 -42.59 22.38
C THR A 9 -20.94 -41.94 23.76
N ARG A 10 -20.09 -42.47 24.66
CA ARG A 10 -19.87 -41.90 26.00
C ARG A 10 -19.27 -40.47 25.92
N LYS A 11 -18.30 -40.26 25.05
CA LYS A 11 -17.66 -38.96 24.82
C LYS A 11 -18.68 -37.92 24.36
N LYS A 12 -19.57 -38.30 23.43
CA LYS A 12 -20.67 -37.46 23.00
C LYS A 12 -21.64 -37.12 24.12
N MET A 13 -22.03 -38.09 24.95
CA MET A 13 -22.94 -37.89 26.10
C MET A 13 -22.34 -36.89 27.12
N VAL A 14 -21.05 -37.02 27.44
CA VAL A 14 -20.36 -36.11 28.36
C VAL A 14 -20.34 -34.71 27.81
N TYR A 15 -20.07 -34.55 26.52
CA TYR A 15 -20.08 -33.25 25.88
C TYR A 15 -21.48 -32.63 25.81
N ASP A 16 -22.49 -33.38 25.41
CA ASP A 16 -23.90 -32.92 25.32
C ASP A 16 -24.40 -32.46 26.71
N PHE A 17 -24.03 -33.21 27.78
CA PHE A 17 -24.31 -32.79 29.17
C PHE A 17 -23.66 -31.45 29.52
N MET A 18 -22.42 -31.21 29.08
CA MET A 18 -21.71 -29.94 29.34
C MET A 18 -22.25 -28.78 28.46
N CYS A 19 -23.01 -29.09 27.43
CA CYS A 19 -23.66 -28.11 26.54
C CYS A 19 -25.06 -27.69 27.04
N ASP A 20 -25.61 -28.36 28.02
CA ASP A 20 -26.91 -28.07 28.61
C ASP A 20 -26.91 -26.68 29.27
N ASP A 21 -27.98 -25.88 29.08
CA ASP A 21 -28.09 -24.52 29.62
C ASP A 21 -28.06 -24.48 31.15
N MET A 22 -28.40 -25.59 31.81
CA MET A 22 -28.37 -25.73 33.27
C MET A 22 -27.00 -26.19 33.79
N TYR A 23 -26.03 -26.46 32.92
CA TYR A 23 -24.71 -26.92 33.32
C TYR A 23 -23.90 -25.82 34.02
N VAL A 24 -23.40 -26.11 35.21
CA VAL A 24 -22.49 -25.24 35.95
C VAL A 24 -21.10 -25.84 35.93
N PRO A 25 -20.02 -25.06 35.71
CA PRO A 25 -18.64 -25.59 35.67
C PRO A 25 -18.29 -26.41 36.91
N MET A 26 -17.93 -27.69 36.68
CA MET A 26 -17.72 -28.68 37.72
C MET A 26 -16.30 -29.25 37.71
N LYS A 27 -15.81 -29.70 38.89
CA LYS A 27 -14.58 -30.48 38.98
C LYS A 27 -14.88 -31.93 38.59
N ILE A 28 -13.84 -32.66 38.23
CA ILE A 28 -13.99 -34.08 37.83
C ILE A 28 -14.71 -34.94 38.87
N LYS A 29 -14.51 -34.69 40.16
CA LYS A 29 -15.22 -35.39 41.23
C LYS A 29 -16.73 -35.14 41.21
N GLU A 30 -17.11 -33.90 40.91
CA GLU A 30 -18.51 -33.47 40.82
C GLU A 30 -19.16 -34.08 39.55
N LEU A 31 -18.43 -34.06 38.43
CA LEU A 31 -18.86 -34.73 37.17
C LEU A 31 -19.08 -36.21 37.36
N CYS A 32 -18.22 -36.94 38.08
CA CYS A 32 -18.40 -38.35 38.40
C CYS A 32 -19.72 -38.61 39.15
N ILE A 33 -20.07 -37.76 40.11
CA ILE A 33 -21.30 -37.87 40.88
C ILE A 33 -22.54 -37.64 40.03
N VAL A 34 -22.54 -36.55 39.25
CA VAL A 34 -23.70 -36.17 38.42
C VAL A 34 -23.94 -37.14 37.27
N LEU A 35 -22.85 -37.60 36.66
CA LEU A 35 -22.94 -38.59 35.56
C LEU A 35 -23.08 -40.05 36.00
N GLY A 36 -23.09 -40.30 37.35
CA GLY A 36 -23.21 -41.64 37.88
C GLY A 36 -22.02 -42.58 37.56
N VAL A 37 -20.83 -42.01 37.37
CA VAL A 37 -19.62 -42.74 36.98
C VAL A 37 -19.04 -43.48 38.19
N LYS A 38 -18.92 -44.82 38.11
CA LYS A 38 -18.33 -45.62 39.20
C LYS A 38 -16.83 -45.34 39.33
N LYS A 39 -16.29 -45.63 40.53
CA LYS A 39 -14.88 -45.37 40.85
C LYS A 39 -13.91 -46.08 39.89
N GLU A 40 -14.32 -47.23 39.37
CA GLU A 40 -13.56 -48.04 38.36
C GLU A 40 -13.53 -47.42 36.98
N ASP A 41 -14.57 -46.69 36.58
CA ASP A 41 -14.72 -46.05 35.24
C ASP A 41 -14.18 -44.60 35.23
N ARG A 42 -13.72 -44.10 36.34
CA ARG A 42 -13.20 -42.74 36.45
C ARG A 42 -12.01 -42.47 35.51
N PRO A 43 -11.01 -43.36 35.33
CA PRO A 43 -9.93 -43.17 34.39
C PRO A 43 -10.43 -42.95 32.93
N GLN A 44 -11.53 -43.63 32.56
CA GLN A 44 -12.14 -43.46 31.24
C GLN A 44 -12.78 -42.06 31.07
N LEU A 45 -13.44 -41.55 32.12
CA LEU A 45 -13.96 -40.19 32.11
C LEU A 45 -12.82 -39.14 32.02
N GLU A 46 -11.71 -39.39 32.74
CA GLU A 46 -10.52 -38.54 32.66
C GLU A 46 -9.97 -38.51 31.24
N GLN A 47 -9.87 -39.63 30.56
CA GLN A 47 -9.43 -39.69 29.19
C GLN A 47 -10.39 -38.99 28.23
N ILE A 48 -11.71 -39.16 28.41
CA ILE A 48 -12.73 -38.45 27.62
C ILE A 48 -12.62 -36.95 27.79
N LEU A 49 -12.38 -36.45 29.00
CA LEU A 49 -12.22 -35.02 29.26
C LEU A 49 -10.91 -34.47 28.66
N LEU A 50 -9.82 -35.24 28.69
CA LEU A 50 -8.57 -34.91 28.02
C LEU A 50 -8.74 -34.82 26.50
N ASP A 51 -9.43 -35.79 25.91
CA ASP A 51 -9.71 -35.82 24.47
C ASP A 51 -10.60 -34.64 24.06
N LEU A 52 -11.66 -34.34 24.81
CA LEU A 52 -12.53 -33.19 24.58
C LEU A 52 -11.79 -31.86 24.75
N GLN A 53 -10.83 -31.80 25.67
CA GLN A 53 -9.97 -30.65 25.87
C GLN A 53 -8.96 -30.52 24.72
N ALA A 54 -8.35 -31.61 24.29
CA ALA A 54 -7.47 -31.63 23.12
C ALA A 54 -8.19 -31.24 21.82
N GLU A 55 -9.48 -31.58 21.72
CA GLU A 55 -10.36 -31.18 20.61
C GLU A 55 -10.84 -29.72 20.74
N GLY A 56 -10.44 -28.99 21.81
CA GLY A 56 -10.86 -27.63 22.06
C GLY A 56 -12.35 -27.44 22.39
N ARG A 57 -13.08 -28.53 22.66
CA ARG A 57 -14.53 -28.51 22.90
C ARG A 57 -14.88 -28.11 24.34
N ILE A 58 -13.97 -28.35 25.28
CA ILE A 58 -14.10 -27.95 26.69
C ILE A 58 -12.83 -27.27 27.18
N THR A 59 -12.95 -26.44 28.21
CA THR A 59 -11.83 -25.78 28.88
C THR A 59 -11.74 -26.18 30.35
N LEU A 60 -10.50 -26.22 30.87
CA LEU A 60 -10.20 -26.45 32.28
C LEU A 60 -9.74 -25.14 32.92
N SER A 61 -10.52 -24.60 33.83
CA SER A 61 -10.17 -23.37 34.56
C SER A 61 -8.99 -23.58 35.52
N LYS A 62 -8.28 -22.51 35.93
CA LYS A 62 -7.23 -22.54 36.96
C LYS A 62 -7.70 -23.15 38.29
N ARG A 63 -9.01 -23.21 38.54
CA ARG A 63 -9.63 -23.81 39.75
C ARG A 63 -9.97 -25.30 39.55
N GLY A 64 -9.57 -25.91 38.40
CA GLY A 64 -9.81 -27.32 38.08
C GLY A 64 -11.26 -27.65 37.72
N LYS A 65 -12.04 -26.68 37.22
CA LYS A 65 -13.42 -26.88 36.77
C LYS A 65 -13.47 -26.95 35.24
N TYR A 66 -14.19 -27.93 34.73
CA TYR A 66 -14.46 -28.09 33.31
C TYR A 66 -15.68 -27.29 32.87
N SER A 67 -15.61 -26.63 31.75
CA SER A 67 -16.71 -25.92 31.13
C SER A 67 -16.67 -26.10 29.63
N LYS A 68 -17.81 -25.92 28.96
CA LYS A 68 -17.87 -25.80 27.51
C LYS A 68 -16.93 -24.69 27.07
N SER A 69 -16.16 -24.93 26.05
CA SER A 69 -15.37 -23.88 25.41
C SER A 69 -16.33 -22.91 24.73
N GLU A 70 -16.31 -21.64 25.14
CA GLU A 70 -16.95 -20.60 24.35
C GLU A 70 -16.11 -20.40 23.09
N ILE A 71 -16.57 -21.00 22.01
CA ILE A 71 -15.95 -20.80 20.68
C ILE A 71 -16.23 -19.35 20.30
N LYS A 72 -15.23 -18.52 20.48
CA LYS A 72 -15.31 -17.12 20.05
C LYS A 72 -15.44 -17.08 18.52
N LYS A 73 -16.63 -16.75 18.05
CA LYS A 73 -16.86 -16.47 16.64
C LYS A 73 -16.42 -15.05 16.34
N THR A 74 -15.75 -14.87 15.24
CA THR A 74 -15.34 -13.54 14.76
C THR A 74 -15.47 -13.47 13.24
N VAL A 75 -15.56 -12.25 12.72
CA VAL A 75 -15.71 -11.99 11.28
C VAL A 75 -14.44 -11.32 10.79
N GLY A 76 -13.97 -11.71 9.61
CA GLY A 76 -12.80 -11.11 8.99
C GLY A 76 -12.73 -11.42 7.50
N VAL A 77 -11.73 -10.86 6.84
CA VAL A 77 -11.49 -11.03 5.40
C VAL A 77 -10.49 -12.16 5.18
N PHE A 78 -10.87 -13.14 4.35
CA PHE A 78 -10.05 -14.32 4.05
C PHE A 78 -9.09 -14.03 2.89
N THR A 79 -7.80 -14.16 3.15
CA THR A 79 -6.74 -14.11 2.14
C THR A 79 -6.26 -15.54 1.84
N ALA A 80 -6.57 -16.04 0.65
CA ALA A 80 -6.15 -17.36 0.22
C ALA A 80 -4.66 -17.40 -0.16
N HIS A 81 -4.06 -18.58 0.03
CA HIS A 81 -2.71 -18.90 -0.43
C HIS A 81 -2.78 -20.00 -1.51
N GLN A 82 -1.87 -19.98 -2.49
CA GLN A 82 -1.82 -20.94 -3.62
C GLN A 82 -1.79 -22.41 -3.20
N ARG A 83 -1.24 -22.71 -2.01
CA ARG A 83 -1.19 -24.08 -1.44
C ARG A 83 -2.50 -24.51 -0.77
N GLY A 84 -3.59 -23.73 -0.92
CA GLY A 84 -4.93 -24.06 -0.43
C GLY A 84 -5.24 -23.68 1.02
N PHE A 85 -4.28 -23.25 1.83
CA PHE A 85 -4.52 -22.63 3.13
C PHE A 85 -4.75 -21.12 2.99
N GLY A 86 -5.08 -20.44 4.06
CA GLY A 86 -5.21 -18.97 4.02
C GLY A 86 -5.10 -18.33 5.39
N PHE A 87 -5.34 -17.02 5.41
CA PHE A 87 -5.31 -16.20 6.60
C PHE A 87 -6.58 -15.35 6.68
N VAL A 88 -7.06 -15.09 7.89
CA VAL A 88 -8.19 -14.18 8.10
C VAL A 88 -7.71 -12.98 8.89
N THR A 89 -7.81 -11.82 8.26
CA THR A 89 -7.57 -10.51 8.89
C THR A 89 -8.83 -10.09 9.63
N VAL A 90 -8.74 -9.91 10.93
CA VAL A 90 -9.85 -9.49 11.81
C VAL A 90 -9.59 -8.07 12.29
N GLU A 91 -10.58 -7.19 12.16
CA GLU A 91 -10.46 -5.80 12.62
C GLU A 91 -10.20 -5.75 14.14
N GLY A 92 -9.13 -5.03 14.53
CA GLY A 92 -8.71 -4.91 15.94
C GLY A 92 -7.82 -6.03 16.48
N GLU A 93 -7.56 -7.09 15.70
CA GLU A 93 -6.56 -8.11 16.07
C GLU A 93 -5.21 -7.76 15.43
N PRO A 94 -4.09 -7.89 16.17
CA PRO A 94 -2.76 -7.50 15.66
C PRO A 94 -2.20 -8.45 14.61
N ASP A 95 -2.60 -9.73 14.64
CA ASP A 95 -2.10 -10.78 13.77
C ASP A 95 -3.23 -11.47 13.01
N ASP A 96 -2.95 -11.85 11.77
CA ASP A 96 -3.84 -12.67 10.95
C ASP A 96 -3.99 -14.08 11.53
N ILE A 97 -5.21 -14.63 11.44
CA ILE A 97 -5.54 -15.96 11.92
C ILE A 97 -5.30 -16.96 10.80
N PHE A 98 -4.43 -17.93 11.03
CA PHE A 98 -4.12 -18.98 10.07
C PHE A 98 -5.29 -19.96 9.92
N ILE A 99 -5.66 -20.29 8.66
CA ILE A 99 -6.72 -21.24 8.31
C ILE A 99 -6.08 -22.39 7.51
N PRO A 100 -5.93 -23.57 8.09
CA PRO A 100 -5.48 -24.77 7.37
C PRO A 100 -6.37 -25.10 6.17
N ALA A 101 -5.80 -25.71 5.13
CA ALA A 101 -6.50 -26.03 3.88
C ALA A 101 -7.80 -26.84 4.07
N GLU A 102 -7.82 -27.76 5.03
CA GLU A 102 -8.98 -28.58 5.38
C GLU A 102 -10.13 -27.80 6.04
N TYR A 103 -9.84 -26.59 6.57
CA TYR A 103 -10.79 -25.75 7.30
C TYR A 103 -11.22 -24.48 6.54
N VAL A 104 -10.82 -24.33 5.28
CA VAL A 104 -11.18 -23.19 4.43
C VAL A 104 -12.69 -23.18 4.07
N ASN A 105 -13.35 -24.34 4.07
CA ASN A 105 -14.80 -24.50 3.89
C ASN A 105 -15.39 -23.75 2.69
N GLY A 106 -14.68 -23.73 1.55
CA GLY A 106 -15.14 -23.09 0.32
C GLY A 106 -15.05 -21.55 0.32
N ALA A 107 -14.35 -20.97 1.27
CA ALA A 107 -13.96 -19.57 1.20
C ALA A 107 -12.95 -19.34 0.08
N MET A 108 -13.08 -18.24 -0.62
CA MET A 108 -12.19 -17.78 -1.68
C MET A 108 -11.48 -16.49 -1.27
N HIS A 109 -10.46 -16.13 -2.00
CA HIS A 109 -9.70 -14.91 -1.75
C HIS A 109 -10.62 -13.68 -1.65
N MET A 110 -10.40 -12.83 -0.62
CA MET A 110 -11.17 -11.62 -0.28
C MET A 110 -12.60 -11.86 0.21
N ASP A 111 -13.03 -13.11 0.45
CA ASP A 111 -14.34 -13.35 1.05
C ASP A 111 -14.39 -12.84 2.50
N THR A 112 -15.49 -12.22 2.87
CA THR A 112 -15.80 -11.95 4.28
C THR A 112 -16.36 -13.22 4.91
N VAL A 113 -15.68 -13.73 5.92
CA VAL A 113 -15.97 -15.03 6.52
C VAL A 113 -16.22 -14.93 8.03
N GLU A 114 -17.14 -15.76 8.51
CA GLU A 114 -17.26 -16.06 9.95
C GLU A 114 -16.30 -17.20 10.28
N ILE A 115 -15.43 -17.01 11.25
CA ILE A 115 -14.47 -18.02 11.70
C ILE A 115 -14.65 -18.34 13.18
N THR A 116 -14.22 -19.52 13.57
CA THR A 116 -13.97 -19.90 14.96
C THR A 116 -12.49 -20.01 15.19
N ILE A 117 -12.00 -19.44 16.30
CA ILE A 117 -10.58 -19.50 16.67
C ILE A 117 -10.38 -20.74 17.54
N SER A 118 -9.40 -21.57 17.19
CA SER A 118 -9.01 -22.73 18.00
C SER A 118 -8.40 -22.29 19.34
N PRO A 119 -8.84 -22.84 20.48
CA PRO A 119 -8.21 -22.57 21.76
C PRO A 119 -6.84 -23.24 21.92
N VAL A 120 -6.49 -24.18 21.04
CA VAL A 120 -5.21 -24.88 21.04
C VAL A 120 -4.38 -24.38 19.87
N THR A 121 -3.31 -23.68 20.16
CA THR A 121 -2.32 -23.26 19.15
C THR A 121 -1.21 -24.31 19.10
N THR A 122 -1.08 -25.01 17.98
CA THR A 122 0.08 -25.86 17.66
C THR A 122 1.23 -24.97 17.14
N GLY A 123 1.64 -23.96 17.93
CA GLY A 123 2.69 -23.03 17.52
C GLY A 123 2.46 -21.62 18.03
N ARG A 124 3.23 -20.65 17.51
CA ARG A 124 3.16 -19.22 17.89
C ARG A 124 1.97 -18.47 17.26
N ARG A 125 1.21 -19.07 16.33
CA ARG A 125 0.12 -18.39 15.58
C ARG A 125 -1.24 -18.93 16.01
N LYS A 126 -2.24 -18.02 16.05
CA LYS A 126 -3.64 -18.40 16.23
C LYS A 126 -4.13 -19.16 15.01
N GLU A 127 -4.76 -20.30 15.21
CA GLU A 127 -5.41 -21.10 14.15
C GLU A 127 -6.93 -20.94 14.22
N GLY A 128 -7.57 -20.96 13.06
CA GLY A 128 -9.02 -20.84 12.97
C GLY A 128 -9.63 -21.79 11.95
N LYS A 129 -10.96 -21.82 11.93
CA LYS A 129 -11.76 -22.58 10.96
C LYS A 129 -12.86 -21.70 10.41
N VAL A 130 -13.02 -21.67 9.09
CA VAL A 130 -14.15 -20.98 8.45
C VAL A 130 -15.45 -21.74 8.75
N VAL A 131 -16.40 -21.04 9.36
CA VAL A 131 -17.75 -21.54 9.65
C VAL A 131 -18.64 -21.32 8.45
N SER A 132 -18.66 -20.09 7.94
CA SER A 132 -19.48 -19.69 6.79
C SER A 132 -18.86 -18.51 6.04
N VAL A 133 -19.16 -18.41 4.76
CA VAL A 133 -18.91 -17.21 3.95
C VAL A 133 -20.11 -16.29 4.10
N ILE A 134 -19.88 -15.08 4.61
CA ILE A 134 -20.91 -14.07 4.82
C ILE A 134 -21.12 -13.30 3.52
N GLU A 135 -20.04 -12.86 2.90
CA GLU A 135 -20.06 -12.11 1.65
C GLU A 135 -18.92 -12.56 0.72
N ARG A 136 -19.21 -12.65 -0.57
CA ARG A 136 -18.21 -12.95 -1.59
C ARG A 136 -17.45 -11.69 -1.98
N GLY A 137 -16.14 -11.72 -1.78
CA GLY A 137 -15.26 -10.59 -2.11
C GLY A 137 -15.03 -10.42 -3.59
N MET A 138 -14.90 -11.52 -4.34
CA MET A 138 -14.65 -11.50 -5.78
C MET A 138 -15.87 -12.01 -6.54
N LYS A 139 -16.60 -11.11 -7.21
CA LYS A 139 -17.74 -11.44 -8.09
C LYS A 139 -17.30 -11.57 -9.54
N GLN A 140 -16.25 -10.83 -9.92
CA GLN A 140 -15.64 -10.87 -11.25
C GLN A 140 -14.13 -11.14 -11.11
N VAL A 141 -13.58 -11.88 -12.07
CA VAL A 141 -12.16 -12.28 -12.09
C VAL A 141 -11.63 -12.12 -13.50
N VAL A 142 -10.44 -11.55 -13.63
CA VAL A 142 -9.70 -11.51 -14.90
C VAL A 142 -9.00 -12.84 -15.09
N CYS A 143 -9.18 -13.42 -16.29
CA CYS A 143 -8.70 -14.74 -16.61
C CYS A 143 -8.13 -14.79 -18.02
N THR A 144 -7.27 -15.77 -18.28
CA THR A 144 -6.94 -16.23 -19.62
C THR A 144 -7.92 -17.35 -20.02
N TYR A 145 -8.57 -17.21 -21.18
CA TYR A 145 -9.55 -18.17 -21.63
C TYR A 145 -8.89 -19.28 -22.46
N GLU A 146 -9.22 -20.52 -22.15
CA GLU A 146 -8.81 -21.72 -22.88
C GLU A 146 -10.05 -22.41 -23.45
N ALA A 147 -10.19 -22.40 -24.76
CA ALA A 147 -11.33 -23.00 -25.45
C ALA A 147 -11.18 -24.51 -25.63
N SER A 148 -12.29 -25.23 -25.44
CA SER A 148 -12.49 -26.63 -25.88
C SER A 148 -13.73 -26.72 -26.79
N ASP A 149 -13.98 -27.88 -27.39
CA ASP A 149 -15.05 -28.03 -28.41
C ASP A 149 -16.44 -27.61 -27.89
N ASN A 150 -16.82 -27.99 -26.67
CA ASN A 150 -18.15 -27.77 -26.09
C ASN A 150 -18.16 -26.91 -24.83
N PHE A 151 -17.02 -26.48 -24.33
CA PHE A 151 -16.88 -25.67 -23.14
C PHE A 151 -15.52 -24.93 -23.18
N GLY A 152 -15.22 -24.17 -22.16
CA GLY A 152 -13.88 -23.60 -21.95
C GLY A 152 -13.55 -23.51 -20.48
N PHE A 153 -12.29 -23.24 -20.21
CA PHE A 153 -11.82 -22.88 -18.87
C PHE A 153 -11.30 -21.45 -18.90
N ALA A 154 -11.61 -20.73 -17.85
CA ALA A 154 -11.00 -19.45 -17.58
C ALA A 154 -9.99 -19.64 -16.44
N VAL A 155 -8.71 -19.48 -16.76
CA VAL A 155 -7.58 -19.57 -15.83
C VAL A 155 -7.37 -18.20 -15.19
N PRO A 156 -7.62 -18.03 -13.87
CA PRO A 156 -7.47 -16.73 -13.21
C PRO A 156 -6.03 -16.23 -13.23
N ASP A 157 -5.82 -14.94 -13.55
CA ASP A 157 -4.51 -14.29 -13.46
C ASP A 157 -4.05 -14.17 -12.00
N ASN A 158 -4.99 -14.05 -11.08
CA ASN A 158 -4.70 -14.07 -9.66
C ASN A 158 -4.62 -15.52 -9.16
N THR A 159 -3.40 -15.98 -8.97
CA THR A 159 -3.12 -17.37 -8.50
C THR A 159 -3.69 -17.71 -7.12
N ARG A 160 -4.02 -16.68 -6.31
CA ARG A 160 -4.71 -16.87 -5.02
C ARG A 160 -6.14 -17.37 -5.18
N PHE A 161 -6.72 -17.26 -6.38
CA PHE A 161 -8.03 -17.86 -6.67
C PHE A 161 -7.98 -19.40 -6.63
N GLY A 162 -6.85 -20.00 -7.00
CA GLY A 162 -6.49 -21.39 -6.74
C GLY A 162 -7.16 -22.44 -7.60
N THR A 163 -8.07 -22.08 -8.52
CA THR A 163 -8.75 -23.05 -9.39
C THR A 163 -9.28 -22.38 -10.65
N ASP A 164 -9.33 -23.14 -11.77
CA ASP A 164 -9.93 -22.66 -13.01
C ASP A 164 -11.45 -22.58 -12.90
N ILE A 165 -12.04 -21.65 -13.67
CA ILE A 165 -13.47 -21.44 -13.74
C ILE A 165 -14.02 -22.11 -15.00
N PHE A 166 -14.98 -23.00 -14.84
CA PHE A 166 -15.67 -23.65 -15.96
C PHE A 166 -16.62 -22.67 -16.65
N ILE A 167 -16.53 -22.57 -17.98
CA ILE A 167 -17.34 -21.67 -18.81
C ILE A 167 -18.11 -22.52 -19.83
N PRO A 168 -19.43 -22.64 -19.73
CA PRO A 168 -20.25 -23.24 -20.79
C PRO A 168 -20.10 -22.48 -22.11
N LYS A 169 -20.15 -23.18 -23.24
CA LYS A 169 -19.95 -22.58 -24.58
C LYS A 169 -20.90 -21.38 -24.83
N GLU A 170 -22.15 -21.50 -24.42
CA GLU A 170 -23.16 -20.44 -24.56
C GLU A 170 -22.86 -19.19 -23.74
N ARG A 171 -21.97 -19.32 -22.74
CA ARG A 171 -21.57 -18.23 -21.85
C ARG A 171 -20.16 -17.71 -22.11
N SER A 172 -19.51 -18.18 -23.17
CA SER A 172 -18.15 -17.77 -23.55
C SER A 172 -18.09 -16.40 -24.26
N LYS A 173 -19.23 -15.86 -24.70
CA LYS A 173 -19.31 -14.61 -25.46
C LYS A 173 -18.45 -14.60 -26.74
N GLY A 174 -18.12 -15.77 -27.28
CA GLY A 174 -17.23 -15.90 -28.46
C GLY A 174 -15.75 -15.79 -28.15
N ALA A 175 -15.35 -15.93 -26.88
CA ALA A 175 -13.94 -15.92 -26.51
C ALA A 175 -13.21 -17.13 -27.15
N MET A 176 -11.98 -16.91 -27.59
CA MET A 176 -11.05 -17.91 -28.14
C MET A 176 -9.88 -18.12 -27.18
N SER A 177 -9.17 -19.24 -27.34
CA SER A 177 -7.98 -19.52 -26.55
C SER A 177 -6.97 -18.36 -26.67
N GLY A 178 -6.39 -17.94 -25.55
CA GLY A 178 -5.48 -16.80 -25.46
C GLY A 178 -6.16 -15.44 -25.22
N HIS A 179 -7.52 -15.37 -25.28
CA HIS A 179 -8.18 -14.12 -24.90
C HIS A 179 -8.10 -13.88 -23.39
N LYS A 180 -7.74 -12.67 -23.02
CA LYS A 180 -7.94 -12.11 -21.69
C LYS A 180 -9.41 -11.71 -21.55
N VAL A 181 -10.06 -12.22 -20.50
CA VAL A 181 -11.51 -12.06 -20.30
C VAL A 181 -11.82 -11.67 -18.86
N VAL A 182 -12.89 -10.90 -18.67
CA VAL A 182 -13.51 -10.70 -17.37
C VAL A 182 -14.61 -11.74 -17.22
N VAL A 183 -14.53 -12.56 -16.19
CA VAL A 183 -15.49 -13.63 -15.89
C VAL A 183 -16.30 -13.26 -14.65
N GLU A 184 -17.61 -13.24 -14.75
CA GLU A 184 -18.51 -13.18 -13.59
C GLU A 184 -18.78 -14.59 -13.09
N ILE A 185 -18.56 -14.82 -11.79
CA ILE A 185 -18.75 -16.10 -11.14
C ILE A 185 -20.24 -16.32 -10.91
N THR A 186 -20.80 -17.33 -11.55
CA THR A 186 -22.23 -17.70 -11.40
C THR A 186 -22.46 -18.77 -10.32
N SER A 187 -21.42 -19.57 -10.06
CA SER A 187 -21.42 -20.58 -9.00
C SER A 187 -20.01 -20.75 -8.45
N TYR A 188 -19.85 -20.68 -7.14
CA TYR A 188 -18.55 -20.80 -6.46
C TYR A 188 -18.10 -22.26 -6.23
N GLY A 189 -18.84 -23.21 -6.79
CA GLY A 189 -18.55 -24.65 -6.59
C GLY A 189 -18.90 -25.14 -5.17
N LYS A 190 -18.93 -26.46 -5.03
CA LYS A 190 -19.00 -27.15 -3.73
C LYS A 190 -17.91 -28.19 -3.72
N LYS A 191 -17.62 -28.81 -2.55
CA LYS A 191 -16.58 -29.85 -2.42
C LYS A 191 -16.53 -30.77 -3.66
N GLY A 192 -15.41 -30.70 -4.41
CA GLY A 192 -15.16 -31.52 -5.61
C GLY A 192 -15.71 -31.00 -6.95
N LYS A 193 -16.36 -29.81 -6.99
CA LYS A 193 -16.79 -29.16 -8.24
C LYS A 193 -16.05 -27.84 -8.43
N LYS A 194 -15.55 -27.61 -9.65
CA LYS A 194 -14.96 -26.31 -10.02
C LYS A 194 -16.04 -25.21 -10.01
N PRO A 195 -15.65 -23.95 -9.79
CA PRO A 195 -16.54 -22.80 -9.99
C PRO A 195 -17.05 -22.73 -11.43
N GLU A 196 -18.24 -22.16 -11.62
CA GLU A 196 -18.79 -21.87 -12.95
C GLU A 196 -18.90 -20.35 -13.13
N GLY A 197 -18.68 -19.87 -14.36
CA GLY A 197 -18.78 -18.48 -14.70
C GLY A 197 -19.35 -18.21 -16.09
N LYS A 198 -19.48 -16.92 -16.39
CA LYS A 198 -19.78 -16.41 -17.73
C LYS A 198 -18.79 -15.30 -18.09
N VAL A 199 -18.36 -15.25 -19.33
CA VAL A 199 -17.57 -14.13 -19.85
C VAL A 199 -18.47 -12.91 -19.98
N VAL A 200 -18.12 -11.83 -19.29
CA VAL A 200 -18.84 -10.55 -19.37
C VAL A 200 -18.16 -9.56 -20.27
N GLU A 201 -16.83 -9.66 -20.42
CA GLU A 201 -16.03 -8.78 -21.27
C GLU A 201 -14.85 -9.57 -21.85
N ILE A 202 -14.50 -9.31 -23.11
CA ILE A 202 -13.26 -9.73 -23.75
C ILE A 202 -12.37 -8.50 -23.80
N ILE A 203 -11.21 -8.54 -23.13
CA ILE A 203 -10.26 -7.42 -23.05
C ILE A 203 -9.46 -7.32 -24.33
N GLY A 204 -8.98 -8.45 -24.85
CA GLY A 204 -8.15 -8.61 -26.04
C GLY A 204 -7.45 -9.95 -26.04
N HIS A 205 -6.63 -10.21 -27.06
CA HIS A 205 -5.73 -11.37 -27.04
C HIS A 205 -4.50 -11.08 -26.17
N ILE A 206 -3.90 -12.10 -25.58
CA ILE A 206 -2.73 -11.94 -24.68
C ILE A 206 -1.53 -11.29 -25.39
N ASP A 207 -1.45 -11.45 -26.72
CA ASP A 207 -0.40 -10.88 -27.56
C ASP A 207 -0.76 -9.49 -28.12
N ASP A 208 -1.98 -8.97 -27.88
CA ASP A 208 -2.37 -7.65 -28.37
C ASP A 208 -1.73 -6.56 -27.51
N PRO A 209 -1.15 -5.50 -28.10
CA PRO A 209 -0.55 -4.38 -27.37
C PRO A 209 -1.51 -3.78 -26.33
N GLY A 210 -1.03 -3.60 -25.11
CA GLY A 210 -1.77 -2.96 -24.01
C GLY A 210 -2.84 -3.83 -23.34
N THR A 211 -3.15 -5.04 -23.83
CA THR A 211 -4.08 -5.99 -23.18
C THR A 211 -3.57 -6.42 -21.81
N ASP A 212 -2.27 -6.54 -21.67
CA ASP A 212 -1.57 -6.86 -20.43
C ASP A 212 -1.85 -5.83 -19.31
N ILE A 213 -1.67 -4.54 -19.61
CA ILE A 213 -1.96 -3.45 -18.65
C ILE A 213 -3.47 -3.33 -18.39
N LEU A 214 -4.32 -3.44 -19.45
CA LEU A 214 -5.77 -3.41 -19.28
C LEU A 214 -6.28 -4.56 -18.40
N SER A 215 -5.63 -5.72 -18.46
CA SER A 215 -5.95 -6.84 -17.58
C SER A 215 -5.70 -6.49 -16.10
N ILE A 216 -4.61 -5.78 -15.78
CA ILE A 216 -4.34 -5.30 -14.43
C ILE A 216 -5.37 -4.24 -14.01
N VAL A 217 -5.68 -3.29 -14.89
CA VAL A 217 -6.72 -2.26 -14.65
C VAL A 217 -8.04 -2.90 -14.26
N LYS A 218 -8.47 -3.94 -14.99
CA LYS A 218 -9.71 -4.69 -14.72
C LYS A 218 -9.60 -5.54 -13.46
N ALA A 219 -8.44 -6.17 -13.20
CA ALA A 219 -8.22 -7.00 -12.01
C ALA A 219 -8.31 -6.20 -10.70
N TYR A 220 -7.89 -4.92 -10.74
CA TYR A 220 -7.99 -4.00 -9.61
C TYR A 220 -9.26 -3.13 -9.61
N ASP A 221 -10.21 -3.40 -10.51
CA ASP A 221 -11.47 -2.64 -10.65
C ASP A 221 -11.22 -1.12 -10.70
N LEU A 222 -10.22 -0.70 -11.49
CA LEU A 222 -9.89 0.71 -11.64
C LEU A 222 -10.85 1.37 -12.64
N PRO A 223 -11.53 2.45 -12.26
CA PRO A 223 -12.51 3.13 -13.12
C PRO A 223 -11.80 3.98 -14.18
N VAL A 224 -11.79 3.53 -15.43
CA VAL A 224 -11.13 4.23 -16.55
C VAL A 224 -11.96 5.42 -17.03
N ASP A 225 -13.23 5.20 -17.30
CA ASP A 225 -14.11 6.18 -17.94
C ASP A 225 -14.91 7.01 -16.94
N PHE A 226 -15.31 8.19 -17.35
CA PHE A 226 -16.27 9.03 -16.64
C PHE A 226 -17.62 8.96 -17.33
N SER A 227 -18.70 8.93 -16.54
CA SER A 227 -20.07 8.89 -17.09
C SER A 227 -20.43 10.19 -17.81
N GLU A 228 -21.37 10.11 -18.75
CA GLU A 228 -21.86 11.29 -19.49
C GLU A 228 -22.38 12.39 -18.53
N LYS A 229 -23.01 12.01 -17.42
CA LYS A 229 -23.47 12.95 -16.39
C LYS A 229 -22.32 13.76 -15.79
N ILE A 230 -21.18 13.10 -15.52
CA ILE A 230 -19.98 13.76 -15.00
C ILE A 230 -19.41 14.68 -16.08
N MET A 231 -19.26 14.19 -17.31
CA MET A 231 -18.70 15.00 -18.42
C MET A 231 -19.57 16.23 -18.72
N HIS A 232 -20.90 16.12 -18.64
CA HIS A 232 -21.79 17.27 -18.76
C HIS A 232 -21.58 18.29 -17.63
N GLN A 233 -21.37 17.84 -16.38
CA GLN A 233 -21.05 18.75 -15.27
C GLN A 233 -19.71 19.45 -15.51
N VAL A 234 -18.68 18.74 -16.01
CA VAL A 234 -17.36 19.30 -16.35
C VAL A 234 -17.48 20.45 -17.33
N GLN A 235 -18.26 20.29 -18.42
CA GLN A 235 -18.47 21.34 -19.42
C GLN A 235 -19.06 22.63 -18.81
N ASN A 236 -19.80 22.52 -17.71
CA ASN A 236 -20.39 23.68 -17.03
C ASN A 236 -19.41 24.36 -16.06
N VAL A 237 -18.49 23.63 -15.43
CA VAL A 237 -17.61 24.16 -14.39
C VAL A 237 -16.18 24.45 -14.90
N ALA A 238 -15.69 23.75 -15.95
CA ALA A 238 -14.35 23.96 -16.52
C ALA A 238 -14.34 25.19 -17.44
N LYS A 239 -14.49 26.37 -16.87
CA LYS A 239 -14.46 27.65 -17.57
C LYS A 239 -13.33 28.50 -17.05
N ASP A 240 -12.85 29.40 -17.92
CA ASP A 240 -11.80 30.36 -17.55
C ASP A 240 -12.21 31.20 -16.32
N VAL A 241 -11.20 31.60 -15.56
CA VAL A 241 -11.36 32.41 -14.35
C VAL A 241 -11.99 33.73 -14.69
N THR A 242 -13.09 34.07 -14.02
CA THR A 242 -13.82 35.31 -14.22
C THR A 242 -13.55 36.33 -13.12
N PRO A 243 -13.83 37.63 -13.32
CA PRO A 243 -13.74 38.61 -12.26
C PRO A 243 -14.55 38.27 -10.99
N ALA A 244 -15.65 37.52 -11.15
CA ALA A 244 -16.47 37.05 -10.02
C ALA A 244 -15.73 36.00 -9.18
N ASP A 245 -14.93 35.13 -9.82
CA ASP A 245 -14.12 34.12 -9.13
C ASP A 245 -12.93 34.75 -8.37
N ILE A 246 -12.43 35.87 -8.84
CA ILE A 246 -11.33 36.63 -8.24
C ILE A 246 -11.81 37.44 -7.04
N ALA A 247 -13.07 37.86 -7.02
CA ALA A 247 -13.58 38.76 -5.98
C ALA A 247 -13.41 38.13 -4.57
N GLY A 248 -12.77 38.90 -3.67
CA GLY A 248 -12.48 38.48 -2.29
C GLY A 248 -11.27 37.60 -2.11
N ARG A 249 -10.56 37.24 -3.17
CA ARG A 249 -9.29 36.51 -3.13
C ARG A 249 -8.11 37.46 -3.03
N MET A 250 -7.02 37.02 -2.44
CA MET A 250 -5.74 37.74 -2.45
C MET A 250 -5.12 37.60 -3.84
N ASP A 251 -4.82 38.75 -4.47
CA ASP A 251 -4.22 38.78 -5.80
C ASP A 251 -2.69 38.68 -5.69
N LEU A 252 -2.15 37.56 -6.21
CA LEU A 252 -0.71 37.28 -6.24
C LEU A 252 -0.18 37.12 -7.67
N ARG A 253 -0.89 37.60 -8.68
CA ARG A 253 -0.50 37.49 -10.10
C ARG A 253 0.79 38.19 -10.45
N ASP A 254 1.16 39.20 -9.66
CA ASP A 254 2.41 39.96 -9.82
C ASP A 254 3.61 39.32 -9.10
N TRP A 255 3.38 38.23 -8.35
CA TRP A 255 4.47 37.50 -7.68
C TRP A 255 5.22 36.63 -8.68
N MET A 256 6.57 36.62 -8.55
CA MET A 256 7.38 35.65 -9.29
C MET A 256 7.16 34.25 -8.74
N MET A 257 6.61 33.38 -9.55
CA MET A 257 6.34 31.97 -9.16
C MET A 257 6.52 31.02 -10.34
N VAL A 258 6.84 29.76 -10.02
CA VAL A 258 7.09 28.69 -10.97
C VAL A 258 6.42 27.40 -10.53
N THR A 259 6.06 26.54 -11.49
CA THR A 259 5.84 25.11 -11.23
C THR A 259 7.12 24.36 -11.56
N ILE A 260 7.42 23.26 -10.84
CA ILE A 260 8.61 22.43 -11.06
C ILE A 260 8.19 20.96 -11.03
N ASP A 261 8.10 20.33 -12.18
CA ASP A 261 7.53 18.98 -12.34
C ASP A 261 8.35 18.13 -13.31
N GLY A 262 7.90 16.91 -13.56
CA GLY A 262 8.43 16.09 -14.65
C GLY A 262 8.05 16.66 -16.03
N GLU A 263 8.80 16.29 -17.06
CA GLU A 263 8.60 16.78 -18.43
C GLU A 263 7.19 16.44 -18.95
N ASP A 264 6.68 15.27 -18.60
CA ASP A 264 5.41 14.73 -19.08
C ASP A 264 4.21 15.12 -18.20
N ALA A 265 4.43 15.78 -17.06
CA ALA A 265 3.37 16.20 -16.14
C ALA A 265 2.41 17.20 -16.82
N LYS A 266 1.11 17.01 -16.64
CA LYS A 266 0.05 17.89 -17.17
C LYS A 266 -0.87 18.40 -16.07
N ASP A 267 -0.91 17.74 -14.95
CA ASP A 267 -1.71 18.01 -13.76
C ASP A 267 -0.85 18.72 -12.71
N LEU A 268 -0.55 20.01 -12.98
CA LEU A 268 0.32 20.81 -12.13
C LEU A 268 -0.45 21.28 -10.89
N ASP A 269 -0.30 20.53 -9.79
CA ASP A 269 -0.99 20.78 -8.52
C ASP A 269 -0.45 21.99 -7.78
N ASP A 270 0.86 22.25 -7.85
CA ASP A 270 1.56 23.22 -7.02
C ASP A 270 2.45 24.20 -7.81
N ALA A 271 2.46 25.43 -7.37
CA ALA A 271 3.42 26.45 -7.75
C ALA A 271 4.10 26.99 -6.50
N VAL A 272 5.36 27.41 -6.65
CA VAL A 272 6.16 27.93 -5.55
C VAL A 272 6.69 29.33 -5.86
N SER A 273 6.71 30.19 -4.85
CA SER A 273 7.33 31.51 -4.90
C SER A 273 8.23 31.71 -3.69
N LEU A 274 9.31 32.44 -3.86
CA LEU A 274 10.23 32.79 -2.76
C LEU A 274 10.79 34.19 -2.92
N TYR A 275 10.70 34.98 -1.86
CA TYR A 275 11.42 36.22 -1.74
C TYR A 275 11.96 36.43 -0.32
N MET A 276 12.83 37.42 -0.16
CA MET A 276 13.40 37.76 1.15
C MET A 276 12.67 38.93 1.75
N ASP A 277 12.29 38.86 3.03
CA ASP A 277 11.85 39.97 3.84
C ASP A 277 12.83 40.15 5.00
N GLY A 278 13.70 41.14 4.84
CA GLY A 278 14.86 41.29 5.70
C GLY A 278 15.75 40.05 5.67
N ASP A 279 15.92 39.42 6.83
CA ASP A 279 16.71 38.19 6.99
C ASP A 279 15.88 36.90 6.85
N ASN A 280 14.57 37.00 6.67
CA ASN A 280 13.67 35.86 6.60
C ASN A 280 13.30 35.53 5.16
N TYR A 281 13.04 34.23 4.93
CA TYR A 281 12.47 33.71 3.69
C TYR A 281 10.95 33.81 3.75
N VAL A 282 10.32 34.34 2.72
CA VAL A 282 8.87 34.27 2.53
C VAL A 282 8.59 33.27 1.43
N LEU A 283 8.23 32.07 1.84
CA LEU A 283 7.90 30.94 0.95
C LEU A 283 6.40 30.89 0.72
N GLY A 284 5.98 31.01 -0.53
CA GLY A 284 4.61 30.73 -0.96
C GLY A 284 4.52 29.34 -1.58
N VAL A 285 3.62 28.51 -1.06
CA VAL A 285 3.20 27.24 -1.66
C VAL A 285 1.75 27.41 -2.09
N HIS A 286 1.54 27.44 -3.40
CA HIS A 286 0.26 27.77 -4.02
C HIS A 286 -0.31 26.52 -4.65
N ILE A 287 -1.43 26.03 -4.13
CA ILE A 287 -2.04 24.76 -4.54
C ILE A 287 -3.33 25.04 -5.32
N ALA A 288 -3.51 24.34 -6.43
CA ALA A 288 -4.70 24.42 -7.26
C ALA A 288 -5.99 24.35 -6.43
N ASP A 289 -6.88 25.35 -6.54
CA ASP A 289 -8.15 25.36 -5.80
C ASP A 289 -9.20 24.48 -6.50
N VAL A 290 -8.95 23.18 -6.51
CA VAL A 290 -9.85 22.16 -7.09
C VAL A 290 -11.23 22.22 -6.44
N SER A 291 -11.29 22.56 -5.15
CA SER A 291 -12.54 22.65 -4.40
C SER A 291 -13.47 23.77 -4.89
N ASN A 292 -12.98 24.69 -5.71
CA ASN A 292 -13.82 25.69 -6.37
C ASN A 292 -14.70 25.07 -7.47
N TYR A 293 -14.18 24.04 -8.14
CA TYR A 293 -14.81 23.38 -9.28
C TYR A 293 -15.55 22.11 -8.89
N VAL A 294 -15.02 21.38 -7.89
CA VAL A 294 -15.58 20.13 -7.38
C VAL A 294 -16.27 20.39 -6.04
N GLN A 295 -17.55 20.80 -6.15
CA GLN A 295 -18.37 21.11 -4.97
C GLN A 295 -18.80 19.85 -4.24
N GLU A 296 -18.87 19.92 -2.92
CA GLU A 296 -19.34 18.81 -2.05
C GLU A 296 -20.69 18.28 -2.52
N HIS A 297 -20.86 16.95 -2.52
CA HIS A 297 -22.04 16.21 -2.97
C HIS A 297 -22.39 16.35 -4.47
N SER A 298 -21.59 17.00 -5.28
CA SER A 298 -21.77 17.01 -6.73
C SER A 298 -21.47 15.62 -7.33
N ALA A 299 -21.91 15.37 -8.57
CA ALA A 299 -21.56 14.11 -9.26
C ALA A 299 -20.03 13.95 -9.42
N LEU A 300 -19.31 15.05 -9.65
CA LEU A 300 -17.85 15.07 -9.68
C LEU A 300 -17.24 14.68 -8.34
N ASP A 301 -17.79 15.18 -7.24
CA ASP A 301 -17.33 14.88 -5.89
C ASP A 301 -17.52 13.40 -5.52
N VAL A 302 -18.71 12.88 -5.79
CA VAL A 302 -19.02 11.46 -5.56
C VAL A 302 -18.06 10.54 -6.33
N GLU A 303 -17.77 10.88 -7.60
CA GLU A 303 -16.84 10.11 -8.42
C GLU A 303 -15.39 10.27 -7.93
N ALA A 304 -14.99 11.48 -7.56
CA ALA A 304 -13.65 11.74 -7.02
C ALA A 304 -13.41 10.96 -5.72
N LEU A 305 -14.39 10.91 -4.80
CA LEU A 305 -14.31 10.09 -3.58
C LEU A 305 -14.24 8.59 -3.90
N LYS A 306 -15.05 8.12 -4.85
CA LYS A 306 -15.03 6.71 -5.29
C LYS A 306 -13.65 6.32 -5.84
N ARG A 307 -13.02 7.18 -6.63
CA ARG A 307 -11.66 6.97 -7.17
C ARG A 307 -10.60 7.13 -6.08
N GLY A 308 -10.76 8.10 -5.19
CA GLY A 308 -9.92 8.41 -4.04
C GLY A 308 -8.54 8.98 -4.40
N THR A 309 -7.94 8.48 -5.48
CA THR A 309 -6.64 8.93 -5.99
C THR A 309 -6.52 8.71 -7.49
N SER A 310 -5.64 9.46 -8.16
CA SER A 310 -5.17 9.10 -9.50
C SER A 310 -4.23 7.90 -9.42
N VAL A 311 -4.18 7.08 -10.49
CA VAL A 311 -3.34 5.89 -10.58
C VAL A 311 -2.35 6.06 -11.73
N TYR A 312 -1.04 5.96 -11.43
CA TYR A 312 0.05 6.20 -12.38
C TYR A 312 0.65 4.88 -12.85
N LEU A 313 0.03 4.29 -13.89
CA LEU A 313 0.53 3.06 -14.50
C LEU A 313 1.73 3.38 -15.42
N VAL A 314 2.45 2.35 -15.82
CA VAL A 314 3.68 2.52 -16.63
C VAL A 314 3.44 3.19 -18.00
N ASP A 315 2.24 3.03 -18.59
CA ASP A 315 1.87 3.52 -19.92
C ASP A 315 0.81 4.63 -19.92
N ARG A 316 0.09 4.79 -18.80
CA ARG A 316 -1.04 5.73 -18.72
C ARG A 316 -1.33 6.17 -17.30
N VAL A 317 -2.03 7.30 -17.19
CA VAL A 317 -2.62 7.77 -15.92
C VAL A 317 -4.13 7.59 -15.99
N ILE A 318 -4.69 6.93 -14.94
CA ILE A 318 -6.13 6.90 -14.67
C ILE A 318 -6.41 8.01 -13.67
N PRO A 319 -6.96 9.16 -14.10
CA PRO A 319 -7.06 10.33 -13.26
C PRO A 319 -8.23 10.26 -12.28
N MET A 320 -8.08 10.88 -11.10
CA MET A 320 -9.16 11.07 -10.14
C MET A 320 -10.24 12.00 -10.69
N LEU A 321 -9.85 13.01 -11.45
CA LEU A 321 -10.73 14.02 -12.07
C LEU A 321 -10.64 13.98 -13.59
N PRO A 322 -11.70 14.32 -14.33
CA PRO A 322 -11.64 14.48 -15.79
C PRO A 322 -10.52 15.43 -16.23
N ARG A 323 -9.93 15.15 -17.40
CA ARG A 323 -8.75 15.87 -17.89
C ARG A 323 -8.99 17.37 -18.13
N GLU A 324 -10.20 17.76 -18.45
CA GLU A 324 -10.61 19.16 -18.59
C GLU A 324 -10.42 19.94 -17.27
N LEU A 325 -10.53 19.23 -16.12
CA LEU A 325 -10.21 19.79 -14.82
C LEU A 325 -8.74 19.56 -14.48
N SER A 326 -8.28 18.31 -14.46
CA SER A 326 -6.94 17.98 -13.96
C SER A 326 -5.79 18.57 -14.77
N ASN A 327 -5.91 18.59 -16.10
CA ASN A 327 -4.89 19.13 -17.00
C ASN A 327 -5.25 20.54 -17.50
N GLY A 328 -6.51 20.93 -17.33
CA GLY A 328 -7.09 22.20 -17.80
C GLY A 328 -7.14 23.27 -16.74
N ILE A 329 -8.37 23.57 -16.28
CA ILE A 329 -8.60 24.77 -15.43
C ILE A 329 -7.97 24.66 -14.04
N CYS A 330 -7.84 23.45 -13.47
CA CYS A 330 -7.19 23.26 -12.18
C CYS A 330 -5.66 23.30 -12.28
N SER A 331 -5.09 22.80 -13.40
CA SER A 331 -3.63 22.81 -13.59
C SER A 331 -3.06 24.22 -13.63
N LEU A 332 -2.01 24.46 -12.84
CA LEU A 332 -1.36 25.79 -12.69
C LEU A 332 -0.47 26.12 -13.90
N ASN A 333 -1.06 26.06 -15.09
CA ASN A 333 -0.38 26.26 -16.37
C ASN A 333 0.24 27.66 -16.49
N GLU A 334 1.41 27.74 -17.15
CA GLU A 334 2.16 28.97 -17.39
C GLU A 334 1.32 30.04 -18.07
N GLY A 335 1.42 31.29 -17.59
CA GLY A 335 0.78 32.45 -18.18
C GLY A 335 -0.73 32.56 -18.02
N CYS A 336 -1.37 31.60 -17.36
CA CYS A 336 -2.80 31.56 -17.13
C CYS A 336 -3.18 32.05 -15.72
N ASP A 337 -4.26 32.83 -15.61
CA ASP A 337 -4.85 33.13 -14.31
C ASP A 337 -5.46 31.86 -13.74
N ARG A 338 -5.12 31.51 -12.50
CA ARG A 338 -5.58 30.31 -11.80
C ARG A 338 -6.00 30.62 -10.37
N LEU A 339 -7.02 29.92 -9.91
CA LEU A 339 -7.44 29.97 -8.52
C LEU A 339 -6.59 28.99 -7.71
N ALA A 340 -6.09 29.46 -6.58
CA ALA A 340 -5.27 28.65 -5.69
C ALA A 340 -5.70 28.83 -4.22
N LEU A 341 -5.34 27.86 -3.40
CA LEU A 341 -5.29 27.93 -1.95
C LEU A 341 -3.81 27.96 -1.57
N SER A 342 -3.37 29.08 -1.01
CA SER A 342 -1.95 29.34 -0.78
C SER A 342 -1.61 29.27 0.70
N CYS A 343 -0.52 28.58 1.02
CA CYS A 343 0.15 28.63 2.32
C CYS A 343 1.41 29.48 2.17
N ILE A 344 1.38 30.70 2.73
CA ILE A 344 2.49 31.66 2.68
C ILE A 344 3.16 31.65 4.05
N MET A 345 4.43 31.29 4.11
CA MET A 345 5.18 31.08 5.35
C MET A 345 6.38 32.02 5.43
N THR A 346 6.52 32.70 6.56
CA THR A 346 7.74 33.47 6.90
C THR A 346 8.65 32.54 7.71
N ILE A 347 9.82 32.23 7.17
CA ILE A 347 10.74 31.24 7.71
C ILE A 347 12.08 31.93 8.05
N ASN A 348 12.55 31.74 9.27
CA ASN A 348 13.83 32.28 9.72
C ASN A 348 15.03 31.46 9.25
N LYS A 349 16.27 31.97 9.45
CA LYS A 349 17.54 31.27 9.11
C LYS A 349 17.75 29.91 9.82
N LYS A 350 16.93 29.57 10.84
CA LYS A 350 16.96 28.26 11.49
C LYS A 350 15.96 27.28 10.89
N GLY A 351 15.18 27.70 9.89
CA GLY A 351 14.12 26.90 9.27
C GLY A 351 12.84 26.82 10.14
N GLU A 352 12.62 27.79 11.05
CA GLU A 352 11.42 27.86 11.87
C GLU A 352 10.39 28.75 11.15
N VAL A 353 9.17 28.26 10.99
CA VAL A 353 8.04 29.07 10.54
C VAL A 353 7.66 30.00 11.68
N ILE A 354 7.90 31.31 11.52
CA ILE A 354 7.64 32.30 12.55
C ILE A 354 6.28 33.00 12.35
N ASP A 355 5.77 32.98 11.15
CA ASP A 355 4.43 33.47 10.79
C ASP A 355 3.95 32.71 9.54
N HIS A 356 2.63 32.55 9.39
CA HIS A 356 2.04 31.98 8.19
C HIS A 356 0.65 32.52 7.92
N LYS A 357 0.26 32.44 6.65
CA LYS A 357 -1.08 32.80 6.20
C LYS A 357 -1.59 31.79 5.20
N ILE A 358 -2.74 31.20 5.48
CA ILE A 358 -3.48 30.34 4.55
C ILE A 358 -4.60 31.20 3.95
N ALA A 359 -4.66 31.32 2.62
CA ALA A 359 -5.60 32.20 1.95
C ALA A 359 -6.04 31.67 0.59
N GLU A 360 -7.29 31.99 0.23
CA GLU A 360 -7.76 31.87 -1.16
C GLU A 360 -7.10 32.95 -2.01
N THR A 361 -6.44 32.54 -3.10
CA THR A 361 -5.64 33.43 -3.94
C THR A 361 -6.02 33.31 -5.41
N VAL A 362 -5.64 34.31 -6.20
CA VAL A 362 -5.53 34.21 -7.65
C VAL A 362 -4.06 34.38 -8.01
N ILE A 363 -3.54 33.48 -8.82
CA ILE A 363 -2.13 33.43 -9.19
C ILE A 363 -1.95 33.37 -10.71
N LYS A 364 -0.73 33.61 -11.17
CA LYS A 364 -0.32 33.47 -12.55
C LYS A 364 1.11 32.94 -12.58
N THR A 365 1.29 31.66 -12.94
CA THR A 365 2.61 31.02 -13.05
C THR A 365 3.44 31.70 -14.14
N ASN A 366 4.64 32.19 -13.80
CA ASN A 366 5.54 32.87 -14.74
C ASN A 366 6.22 31.88 -15.70
N ARG A 367 6.66 30.73 -15.19
CA ARG A 367 7.32 29.68 -15.97
C ARG A 367 6.96 28.29 -15.44
N ARG A 368 6.74 27.37 -16.38
CA ARG A 368 6.74 25.94 -16.09
C ARG A 368 8.17 25.42 -16.21
N MET A 369 8.76 25.05 -15.08
CA MET A 369 10.08 24.46 -15.02
C MET A 369 9.99 22.95 -14.93
N THR A 370 11.08 22.27 -15.31
CA THR A 370 11.21 20.81 -15.15
C THR A 370 12.29 20.52 -14.11
N TYR A 371 12.18 19.32 -13.46
CA TYR A 371 13.24 18.87 -12.57
C TYR A 371 14.61 18.84 -13.24
N THR A 372 14.65 18.47 -14.52
CA THR A 372 15.88 18.45 -15.33
C THR A 372 16.48 19.85 -15.49
N ASN A 373 15.66 20.87 -15.85
CA ASN A 373 16.16 22.22 -16.06
C ASN A 373 16.63 22.87 -14.75
N VAL A 374 15.89 22.66 -13.65
CA VAL A 374 16.31 23.18 -12.34
C VAL A 374 17.58 22.48 -11.84
N LYS A 375 17.75 21.16 -12.10
CA LYS A 375 19.00 20.44 -11.83
C LYS A 375 20.16 21.03 -12.62
N LYS A 376 19.98 21.28 -13.94
CA LYS A 376 21.00 21.92 -14.79
C LYS A 376 21.41 23.29 -14.27
N ILE A 377 20.46 24.08 -13.77
CA ILE A 377 20.75 25.40 -13.17
C ILE A 377 21.53 25.23 -11.86
N LEU A 378 21.04 24.42 -10.93
CA LEU A 378 21.53 24.37 -9.56
C LEU A 378 22.78 23.47 -9.35
N ALA A 379 22.81 22.30 -10.01
CA ALA A 379 23.85 21.31 -9.85
C ALA A 379 24.87 21.34 -10.99
N ASP A 380 24.40 21.21 -12.23
CA ASP A 380 25.27 21.05 -13.40
C ASP A 380 25.88 22.39 -13.86
N LYS A 381 25.30 23.51 -13.46
CA LYS A 381 25.71 24.88 -13.82
C LYS A 381 25.80 25.09 -15.34
N ASP A 382 24.82 24.54 -16.08
CA ASP A 382 24.72 24.64 -17.53
C ASP A 382 24.51 26.09 -17.96
N ALA A 383 25.51 26.68 -18.63
CA ALA A 383 25.50 28.09 -19.01
C ALA A 383 24.38 28.47 -19.97
N ALA A 384 23.95 27.55 -20.86
CA ALA A 384 22.89 27.81 -21.81
C ALA A 384 21.52 27.89 -21.10
N VAL A 385 21.25 26.95 -20.20
CA VAL A 385 20.01 26.90 -19.41
C VAL A 385 19.98 28.06 -18.40
N ILE A 386 21.11 28.43 -17.80
CA ILE A 386 21.22 29.61 -16.91
C ILE A 386 20.90 30.89 -17.64
N GLU A 387 21.40 31.09 -18.87
CA GLU A 387 21.10 32.31 -19.66
C GLU A 387 19.61 32.32 -20.09
N GLU A 388 19.02 31.16 -20.44
CA GLU A 388 17.60 31.05 -20.80
C GLU A 388 16.68 31.48 -19.64
N TYR A 389 17.01 31.06 -18.41
CA TYR A 389 16.20 31.31 -17.21
C TYR A 389 16.86 32.28 -16.23
N LYS A 390 17.71 33.21 -16.71
CA LYS A 390 18.51 34.10 -15.88
C LYS A 390 17.73 34.91 -14.84
N GLU A 391 16.48 35.26 -15.13
CA GLU A 391 15.61 35.98 -14.21
C GLU A 391 15.21 35.18 -12.99
N LEU A 392 15.16 33.82 -13.14
CA LEU A 392 14.74 32.89 -12.09
C LEU A 392 15.92 32.36 -11.28
N VAL A 393 17.12 32.41 -11.81
CA VAL A 393 18.32 31.83 -11.15
C VAL A 393 18.52 32.31 -9.71
N PRO A 394 18.40 33.62 -9.39
CA PRO A 394 18.55 34.08 -8.00
C PRO A 394 17.49 33.51 -7.06
N MET A 395 16.26 33.27 -7.54
CA MET A 395 15.19 32.67 -6.77
C MET A 395 15.51 31.19 -6.53
N PHE A 396 15.96 30.42 -7.55
CA PHE A 396 16.33 29.01 -7.39
C PHE A 396 17.51 28.82 -6.42
N GLU A 397 18.50 29.69 -6.44
CA GLU A 397 19.62 29.64 -5.48
C GLU A 397 19.13 29.84 -4.04
N LYS A 398 18.19 30.78 -3.81
CA LYS A 398 17.56 30.97 -2.51
C LYS A 398 16.63 29.81 -2.11
N MET A 399 15.93 29.22 -3.07
CA MET A 399 15.13 28.02 -2.83
C MET A 399 16.00 26.85 -2.41
N ALA A 400 17.14 26.62 -3.06
CA ALA A 400 18.09 25.58 -2.69
C ALA A 400 18.68 25.79 -1.30
N GLU A 401 19.03 27.06 -0.94
CA GLU A 401 19.50 27.44 0.39
C GLU A 401 18.45 27.11 1.47
N LEU A 402 17.19 27.54 1.26
CA LEU A 402 16.08 27.27 2.19
C LEU A 402 15.80 25.78 2.31
N ALA A 403 15.73 25.03 1.20
CA ALA A 403 15.50 23.60 1.20
C ALA A 403 16.56 22.85 2.02
N ALA A 404 17.84 23.24 1.89
CA ALA A 404 18.93 22.66 2.68
C ALA A 404 18.76 22.94 4.20
N ILE A 405 18.30 24.16 4.57
CA ILE A 405 18.01 24.51 5.97
C ILE A 405 16.85 23.65 6.51
N LEU A 406 15.75 23.54 5.77
CA LEU A 406 14.58 22.75 6.15
C LEU A 406 14.93 21.26 6.30
N ARG A 407 15.67 20.70 5.34
CA ARG A 407 16.14 19.32 5.39
C ARG A 407 17.04 19.08 6.60
N LYS A 408 18.01 19.96 6.86
CA LYS A 408 18.87 19.85 8.03
C LYS A 408 18.08 19.85 9.34
N LYS A 409 17.05 20.71 9.45
CA LYS A 409 16.15 20.76 10.61
C LYS A 409 15.37 19.44 10.76
N ARG A 410 14.80 18.92 9.67
CA ARG A 410 14.04 17.67 9.62
C ARG A 410 14.93 16.47 10.01
N MET A 411 16.14 16.39 9.46
CA MET A 411 17.11 15.35 9.81
C MET A 411 17.54 15.44 11.29
N LYS A 412 17.74 16.64 11.82
CA LYS A 412 18.06 16.84 13.26
C LYS A 412 16.92 16.37 14.18
N ARG A 413 15.67 16.51 13.74
CA ARG A 413 14.46 16.03 14.45
C ARG A 413 14.41 14.51 14.49
N GLY A 414 14.98 13.82 13.51
CA GLY A 414 15.04 12.36 13.41
C GLY A 414 14.21 11.78 12.27
N SER A 415 13.88 12.59 11.25
CA SER A 415 13.22 12.09 10.05
C SER A 415 14.05 10.99 9.39
N ILE A 416 13.38 9.92 9.02
CA ILE A 416 13.99 8.77 8.34
C ILE A 416 13.84 9.00 6.84
N ASP A 417 14.95 9.05 6.12
CA ASP A 417 14.96 9.13 4.65
C ASP A 417 15.41 7.76 4.11
N PHE A 418 14.49 7.06 3.45
CA PHE A 418 14.82 5.84 2.74
C PHE A 418 15.09 6.19 1.29
N ASP A 419 16.34 6.15 0.87
CA ASP A 419 16.75 6.45 -0.50
C ASP A 419 16.77 5.16 -1.35
N PHE A 420 15.62 4.46 -1.43
CA PHE A 420 15.49 3.33 -2.35
C PHE A 420 15.27 3.83 -3.78
N PRO A 421 16.01 3.29 -4.75
CA PRO A 421 15.81 3.66 -6.14
C PRO A 421 14.42 3.22 -6.63
N GLU A 422 13.59 4.18 -7.00
CA GLU A 422 12.35 3.90 -7.72
C GLU A 422 12.69 3.49 -9.17
N THR A 423 11.83 2.68 -9.76
CA THR A 423 12.03 2.18 -11.12
C THR A 423 11.35 3.09 -12.13
N LYS A 424 12.08 3.55 -13.14
CA LYS A 424 11.52 4.16 -14.35
C LYS A 424 11.60 3.15 -15.51
N VAL A 425 10.44 2.78 -16.02
CA VAL A 425 10.31 1.97 -17.25
C VAL A 425 10.18 2.91 -18.43
N VAL A 426 10.99 2.70 -19.47
CA VAL A 426 10.90 3.44 -20.73
C VAL A 426 10.25 2.53 -21.75
N LEU A 427 9.15 2.98 -22.33
CA LEU A 427 8.37 2.24 -23.34
C LEU A 427 8.61 2.82 -24.74
N ASP A 428 8.47 1.97 -25.75
CA ASP A 428 8.34 2.40 -27.14
C ASP A 428 6.89 2.84 -27.48
N GLU A 429 6.63 3.18 -28.75
CA GLU A 429 5.31 3.62 -29.21
C GLU A 429 4.23 2.53 -29.11
N ASP A 430 4.62 1.25 -29.14
CA ASP A 430 3.73 0.10 -29.01
C ASP A 430 3.53 -0.36 -27.55
N GLY A 431 4.21 0.30 -26.58
CA GLY A 431 4.11 0.01 -25.15
C GLY A 431 5.03 -1.12 -24.68
N HIS A 432 6.01 -1.53 -25.49
CA HIS A 432 7.04 -2.49 -25.06
C HIS A 432 8.18 -1.81 -24.30
N PRO A 433 8.72 -2.43 -23.26
CA PRO A 433 9.82 -1.85 -22.49
C PRO A 433 11.13 -1.95 -23.25
N ILE A 434 11.75 -0.79 -23.50
CA ILE A 434 13.05 -0.67 -24.19
C ILE A 434 14.20 -0.41 -23.21
N ASP A 435 13.91 0.14 -22.04
CA ASP A 435 14.90 0.39 -20.99
C ASP A 435 14.24 0.39 -19.60
N ILE A 436 14.99 -0.07 -18.61
CA ILE A 436 14.62 -0.01 -17.21
C ILE A 436 15.77 0.60 -16.42
N LYS A 437 15.51 1.67 -15.71
CA LYS A 437 16.53 2.41 -14.96
C LYS A 437 16.00 2.97 -13.65
N PRO A 438 16.89 3.24 -12.68
CA PRO A 438 16.51 3.97 -11.48
C PRO A 438 16.00 5.36 -11.83
N TYR A 439 14.99 5.84 -11.10
CA TYR A 439 14.53 7.23 -11.17
C TYR A 439 15.59 8.15 -10.52
N ASP A 440 15.94 9.25 -11.22
CA ASP A 440 16.94 10.21 -10.75
C ASP A 440 16.31 11.17 -9.71
N ARG A 441 16.53 10.88 -8.43
CA ARG A 441 16.15 11.77 -7.31
C ARG A 441 17.23 12.84 -7.11
N ASN A 442 17.02 14.00 -7.72
CA ASN A 442 18.03 15.06 -7.80
C ASN A 442 17.71 16.28 -6.87
N VAL A 443 18.53 17.33 -6.96
CA VAL A 443 18.41 18.54 -6.13
C VAL A 443 17.04 19.22 -6.31
N ALA A 444 16.46 19.19 -7.50
CA ALA A 444 15.18 19.85 -7.78
C ALA A 444 14.00 19.09 -7.18
N THR A 445 13.99 17.75 -7.30
CA THR A 445 12.96 16.90 -6.69
C THR A 445 12.98 17.04 -5.17
N LYS A 446 14.19 17.02 -4.57
CA LYS A 446 14.39 17.19 -3.13
C LYS A 446 13.97 18.57 -2.62
N LEU A 447 14.14 19.62 -3.43
CA LEU A 447 13.73 20.99 -3.11
C LEU A 447 12.20 21.11 -3.01
N ILE A 448 11.49 20.61 -4.00
CA ILE A 448 10.02 20.63 -4.00
C ILE A 448 9.47 19.77 -2.87
N GLU A 449 10.04 18.59 -2.63
CA GLU A 449 9.67 17.74 -1.50
C GLU A 449 9.76 18.50 -0.16
N ASP A 450 10.87 19.21 0.13
CA ASP A 450 11.04 19.95 1.38
C ASP A 450 10.00 21.07 1.51
N PHE A 451 9.63 21.73 0.41
CA PHE A 451 8.61 22.79 0.43
C PHE A 451 7.20 22.24 0.63
N MET A 452 6.88 21.11 0.00
CA MET A 452 5.59 20.44 0.22
C MET A 452 5.47 19.90 1.65
N LEU A 453 6.54 19.32 2.20
CA LEU A 453 6.56 18.83 3.57
C LEU A 453 6.30 19.95 4.59
N ILE A 454 6.99 21.11 4.47
CA ILE A 454 6.79 22.19 5.43
C ILE A 454 5.39 22.82 5.31
N ALA A 455 4.83 22.92 4.11
CA ALA A 455 3.47 23.39 3.91
C ALA A 455 2.45 22.41 4.53
N ASN A 456 2.59 21.11 4.30
CA ASN A 456 1.75 20.08 4.89
C ASN A 456 1.82 20.07 6.43
N GLU A 457 3.02 20.24 7.01
CA GLU A 457 3.21 20.33 8.46
C GLU A 457 2.54 21.61 9.01
N THR A 458 2.75 22.77 8.36
CA THR A 458 2.19 24.06 8.80
C THR A 458 0.66 24.05 8.79
N VAL A 459 0.04 23.54 7.72
CA VAL A 459 -1.42 23.44 7.60
C VAL A 459 -1.97 22.46 8.65
N ALA A 460 -1.33 21.31 8.84
CA ALA A 460 -1.78 20.33 9.83
C ALA A 460 -1.72 20.86 11.25
N GLU A 461 -0.64 21.57 11.61
CA GLU A 461 -0.46 22.19 12.94
C GLU A 461 -1.48 23.28 13.20
N ASP A 462 -1.72 24.16 12.22
CA ASP A 462 -2.69 25.26 12.33
C ASP A 462 -4.11 24.74 12.61
N TYR A 463 -4.59 23.75 11.83
CA TYR A 463 -5.92 23.19 11.98
C TYR A 463 -6.07 22.28 13.20
N PHE A 464 -5.00 21.68 13.67
CA PHE A 464 -4.98 20.95 14.94
C PHE A 464 -5.26 21.87 16.13
N TRP A 465 -4.54 23.00 16.22
CA TRP A 465 -4.70 23.94 17.31
C TRP A 465 -6.02 24.72 17.26
N GLN A 466 -6.64 24.83 16.10
CA GLN A 466 -8.00 25.39 15.96
C GLN A 466 -9.09 24.39 16.35
N GLU A 467 -8.74 23.12 16.68
CA GLU A 467 -9.68 22.06 17.05
C GLU A 467 -10.79 21.85 15.99
N ILE A 468 -10.45 21.98 14.70
CA ILE A 468 -11.38 21.77 13.59
C ILE A 468 -11.29 20.32 13.12
N PRO A 469 -12.44 19.62 12.86
CA PRO A 469 -12.43 18.30 12.27
C PRO A 469 -11.61 18.28 10.97
N PHE A 470 -10.63 17.37 10.89
CA PHE A 470 -9.64 17.39 9.82
C PHE A 470 -9.20 15.97 9.41
N VAL A 471 -8.57 15.82 8.25
CA VAL A 471 -7.95 14.57 7.82
C VAL A 471 -6.44 14.70 7.88
N TYR A 472 -5.82 13.84 8.68
CA TYR A 472 -4.37 13.78 8.86
C TYR A 472 -3.77 12.61 8.10
N ARG A 473 -2.50 12.74 7.73
CA ARG A 473 -1.68 11.62 7.26
C ARG A 473 -0.83 11.14 8.42
N THR A 474 -1.18 9.97 8.95
CA THR A 474 -0.53 9.42 10.14
C THR A 474 0.34 8.22 9.79
N HIS A 475 1.44 8.10 10.51
CA HIS A 475 2.31 6.94 10.44
C HIS A 475 2.60 6.50 11.87
N ASP A 476 1.95 5.43 12.29
CA ASP A 476 2.05 4.92 13.64
C ASP A 476 3.46 4.40 13.96
N LYS A 477 3.80 4.33 15.24
CA LYS A 477 5.04 3.72 15.72
C LYS A 477 5.11 2.26 15.27
N PRO A 478 6.32 1.76 14.95
CA PRO A 478 6.51 0.37 14.59
C PRO A 478 6.12 -0.58 15.73
N ASP A 479 5.83 -1.81 15.38
CA ASP A 479 5.51 -2.86 16.32
C ASP A 479 6.74 -3.24 17.16
N SER A 480 6.58 -3.35 18.49
CA SER A 480 7.67 -3.62 19.42
C SER A 480 8.34 -4.98 19.18
N GLU A 481 7.58 -6.01 18.78
CA GLU A 481 8.15 -7.33 18.46
C GLU A 481 8.98 -7.29 17.19
N LYS A 482 8.54 -6.57 16.16
CA LYS A 482 9.30 -6.40 14.91
C LYS A 482 10.60 -5.63 15.16
N ILE A 483 10.55 -4.60 16.00
CA ILE A 483 11.74 -3.84 16.39
C ILE A 483 12.70 -4.69 17.23
N ALA A 484 12.21 -5.51 18.15
CA ALA A 484 13.04 -6.43 18.90
C ALA A 484 13.75 -7.46 18.01
N LYS A 485 13.05 -8.01 17.02
CA LYS A 485 13.63 -8.91 16.00
C LYS A 485 14.70 -8.19 15.18
N LEU A 486 14.41 -6.96 14.71
CA LEU A 486 15.37 -6.13 13.99
C LEU A 486 16.61 -5.89 14.85
N SER A 487 16.43 -5.51 16.13
CA SER A 487 17.54 -5.26 17.05
C SER A 487 18.42 -6.50 17.25
N THR A 488 17.80 -7.68 17.45
CA THR A 488 18.52 -8.95 17.59
C THR A 488 19.32 -9.25 16.32
N PHE A 489 18.71 -9.04 15.16
CA PHE A 489 19.34 -9.30 13.87
C PHE A 489 20.55 -8.41 13.62
N ILE A 490 20.44 -7.08 13.78
CA ILE A 490 21.52 -6.15 13.51
C ILE A 490 22.72 -6.32 14.46
N ASN A 491 22.50 -6.89 15.65
CA ASN A 491 23.59 -7.21 16.58
C ASN A 491 24.58 -8.22 15.97
N ASN A 492 24.15 -9.10 15.07
CA ASN A 492 25.02 -10.03 14.36
C ASN A 492 26.04 -9.32 13.45
N PHE A 493 25.75 -8.07 13.07
CA PHE A 493 26.62 -7.21 12.25
C PHE A 493 27.35 -6.16 13.09
N GLY A 494 27.23 -6.23 14.43
CA GLY A 494 27.88 -5.27 15.34
C GLY A 494 27.14 -3.93 15.49
N TYR A 495 25.92 -3.81 14.96
CA TYR A 495 25.08 -2.62 15.14
C TYR A 495 24.17 -2.78 16.35
N THR A 496 23.91 -1.69 17.04
CA THR A 496 23.01 -1.65 18.21
C THR A 496 21.92 -0.63 18.02
N LEU A 497 20.70 -0.99 18.42
CA LEU A 497 19.53 -0.11 18.44
C LEU A 497 19.12 0.14 19.90
N HIS A 498 19.05 1.42 20.30
CA HIS A 498 18.54 1.76 21.63
C HIS A 498 17.01 1.80 21.58
N ILE A 499 16.40 0.84 22.29
CA ILE A 499 14.96 0.74 22.46
C ILE A 499 14.65 1.28 23.86
N GLY A 500 13.76 2.29 23.97
CA GLY A 500 13.23 2.74 25.27
C GLY A 500 12.41 1.64 25.95
N ALA A 501 11.78 1.93 27.08
CA ALA A 501 11.08 0.93 27.88
C ALA A 501 10.05 0.09 27.07
N ASP A 502 9.38 0.70 26.09
CA ASP A 502 8.42 0.02 25.20
C ASP A 502 8.40 0.53 23.76
N GLU A 503 9.24 1.53 23.41
CA GLU A 503 9.15 2.21 22.12
C GLU A 503 10.53 2.61 21.57
N VAL A 504 10.67 2.54 20.24
CA VAL A 504 11.82 3.11 19.53
C VAL A 504 11.52 4.53 19.06
N HIS A 505 12.46 5.43 19.23
CA HIS A 505 12.36 6.79 18.70
C HIS A 505 12.83 6.81 17.23
N PRO A 506 12.18 7.57 16.30
CA PRO A 506 12.58 7.64 14.89
C PRO A 506 14.07 7.91 14.70
N LYS A 507 14.65 8.78 15.54
CA LYS A 507 16.08 9.13 15.51
C LYS A 507 17.03 7.95 15.72
N GLU A 508 16.61 6.91 16.43
CA GLU A 508 17.45 5.73 16.63
C GLU A 508 17.53 4.88 15.35
N LEU A 509 16.40 4.75 14.63
CA LEU A 509 16.38 4.12 13.31
C LEU A 509 17.16 4.97 12.28
N GLN A 510 17.00 6.29 12.32
CA GLN A 510 17.80 7.20 11.48
C GLN A 510 19.30 7.01 11.71
N LYS A 511 19.78 6.97 12.97
CA LYS A 511 21.17 6.75 13.30
C LYS A 511 21.68 5.39 12.82
N LEU A 512 20.84 4.35 12.88
CA LEU A 512 21.16 3.03 12.35
C LEU A 512 21.39 3.12 10.84
N LEU A 513 20.44 3.71 10.09
CA LEU A 513 20.55 3.86 8.64
C LEU A 513 21.78 4.69 8.23
N MET A 514 22.08 5.78 8.94
CA MET A 514 23.30 6.57 8.70
C MET A 514 24.61 5.82 9.00
N LYS A 515 24.59 4.83 9.90
CA LYS A 515 25.78 4.01 10.18
C LYS A 515 26.02 2.94 9.14
N VAL A 516 24.99 2.44 8.51
CA VAL A 516 25.09 1.40 7.48
C VAL A 516 25.24 1.98 6.07
N ASP A 517 25.03 3.28 5.91
CA ASP A 517 25.21 3.98 4.63
C ASP A 517 26.60 3.72 4.02
N GLY A 518 26.66 3.26 2.77
CA GLY A 518 27.87 2.89 2.05
C GLY A 518 28.54 1.57 2.50
N THR A 519 27.92 0.79 3.41
CA THR A 519 28.40 -0.55 3.79
C THR A 519 27.74 -1.66 2.97
N ASP A 520 28.30 -2.87 3.00
CA ASP A 520 27.72 -4.03 2.30
C ASP A 520 26.34 -4.41 2.89
N GLU A 521 26.08 -4.08 4.16
CA GLU A 521 24.85 -4.38 4.88
C GLU A 521 23.74 -3.32 4.69
N GLU A 522 24.01 -2.20 4.03
CA GLU A 522 23.09 -1.07 3.88
C GLU A 522 21.75 -1.49 3.32
N SER A 523 21.73 -2.16 2.16
CA SER A 523 20.50 -2.59 1.49
C SER A 523 19.65 -3.52 2.36
N LEU A 524 20.30 -4.44 3.07
CA LEU A 524 19.65 -5.39 3.98
C LEU A 524 19.02 -4.69 5.16
N ILE A 525 19.81 -3.92 5.93
CA ILE A 525 19.36 -3.31 7.17
C ILE A 525 18.29 -2.26 6.87
N SER A 526 18.43 -1.51 5.77
CA SER A 526 17.43 -0.54 5.32
C SER A 526 16.09 -1.21 4.97
N ARG A 527 16.10 -2.31 4.22
CA ARG A 527 14.88 -3.07 3.88
C ARG A 527 14.21 -3.70 5.10
N LEU A 528 14.99 -4.29 6.03
CA LEU A 528 14.44 -4.86 7.25
C LEU A 528 13.88 -3.77 8.18
N THR A 529 14.54 -2.62 8.25
CA THR A 529 14.04 -1.45 8.98
C THR A 529 12.70 -0.99 8.40
N LEU A 530 12.60 -0.85 7.08
CA LEU A 530 11.34 -0.48 6.41
C LEU A 530 10.22 -1.50 6.67
N ARG A 531 10.52 -2.81 6.57
CA ARG A 531 9.54 -3.89 6.86
C ARG A 531 9.09 -3.94 8.32
N SER A 532 9.89 -3.39 9.24
CA SER A 532 9.54 -3.29 10.65
C SER A 532 8.59 -2.13 10.94
N MET A 533 8.47 -1.17 10.02
CA MET A 533 7.58 -0.02 10.14
C MET A 533 6.15 -0.38 9.73
N LYS A 534 5.19 0.40 10.23
CA LYS A 534 3.80 0.34 9.78
C LYS A 534 3.64 1.11 8.47
N GLN A 535 2.53 0.90 7.79
CA GLN A 535 2.15 1.71 6.63
C GLN A 535 1.47 2.99 7.10
N ALA A 536 1.76 4.11 6.44
CA ALA A 536 1.06 5.37 6.68
C ALA A 536 -0.39 5.29 6.15
N ARG A 537 -1.31 6.02 6.78
CA ARG A 537 -2.74 6.01 6.46
C ARG A 537 -3.38 7.37 6.71
N TYR A 538 -4.57 7.58 6.18
CA TYR A 538 -5.38 8.74 6.52
C TYR A 538 -6.24 8.44 7.75
N THR A 539 -6.35 9.40 8.66
CA THR A 539 -7.14 9.31 9.89
C THR A 539 -7.69 10.67 10.28
N THR A 540 -8.70 10.69 11.15
CA THR A 540 -9.20 11.92 11.79
C THR A 540 -8.45 12.24 13.07
N ALA A 541 -7.77 11.27 13.68
CA ALA A 541 -6.92 11.46 14.86
C ALA A 541 -5.50 11.84 14.47
N CYS A 542 -4.99 12.95 15.00
CA CYS A 542 -3.61 13.40 14.79
C CYS A 542 -2.65 12.64 15.70
N THR A 543 -2.13 11.49 15.25
CA THR A 543 -1.15 10.68 16.02
C THR A 543 0.30 10.96 15.62
N GLY A 544 0.52 11.88 14.67
CA GLY A 544 1.82 12.21 14.12
C GLY A 544 2.27 11.27 12.99
N HIS A 545 3.45 11.54 12.45
CA HIS A 545 4.03 10.76 11.36
C HIS A 545 5.44 10.27 11.75
N PHE A 546 5.54 9.00 12.16
CA PHE A 546 6.78 8.41 12.69
C PHE A 546 7.98 8.57 11.73
N GLY A 547 7.83 8.19 10.45
CA GLY A 547 8.93 8.26 9.48
C GLY A 547 9.45 9.68 9.24
N LEU A 548 8.58 10.69 9.27
CA LEU A 548 8.95 12.11 9.14
C LEU A 548 9.37 12.74 10.49
N ALA A 549 9.22 12.01 11.59
CA ALA A 549 9.35 12.54 12.95
C ALA A 549 8.52 13.83 13.16
N ALA A 550 7.34 13.93 12.52
CA ALA A 550 6.45 15.07 12.56
C ALA A 550 5.32 14.83 13.56
N ASN A 551 5.02 15.83 14.39
CA ASN A 551 3.90 15.77 15.34
C ASN A 551 2.55 15.99 14.64
N TYR A 552 2.55 16.84 13.63
CA TYR A 552 1.38 17.21 12.83
C TYR A 552 1.72 17.00 11.36
N TYR A 553 0.88 16.27 10.63
CA TYR A 553 1.09 16.07 9.21
C TYR A 553 -0.22 15.78 8.48
N CYS A 554 -0.44 16.42 7.37
CA CYS A 554 -1.55 16.16 6.46
C CYS A 554 -1.05 16.13 5.01
N HIS A 555 -1.90 15.77 4.09
CA HIS A 555 -1.70 15.96 2.68
C HIS A 555 -2.57 17.11 2.18
N PHE A 556 -1.96 18.27 1.88
CA PHE A 556 -2.61 19.49 1.43
C PHE A 556 -2.27 19.82 -0.02
N THR A 557 -1.15 19.32 -0.53
CA THR A 557 -0.45 19.86 -1.70
C THR A 557 -0.82 19.25 -3.03
N SER A 558 -1.78 18.28 -3.11
CA SER A 558 -2.12 17.62 -4.38
C SER A 558 -3.61 17.26 -4.52
N PRO A 559 -4.54 18.25 -4.53
CA PRO A 559 -5.98 18.00 -4.60
C PRO A 559 -6.46 17.56 -5.98
N ILE A 560 -5.68 17.71 -7.05
CA ILE A 560 -6.03 17.19 -8.38
C ILE A 560 -6.02 15.67 -8.38
N ARG A 561 -5.08 15.07 -7.64
CA ARG A 561 -4.83 13.63 -7.67
C ARG A 561 -5.09 12.88 -6.36
N ARG A 562 -5.39 13.58 -5.24
CA ARG A 562 -5.72 12.95 -3.95
C ARG A 562 -6.97 13.56 -3.34
N TYR A 563 -7.96 12.73 -3.04
CA TYR A 563 -9.22 13.19 -2.45
C TYR A 563 -9.08 13.76 -1.03
N PRO A 564 -8.24 13.25 -0.12
CA PRO A 564 -8.04 13.88 1.19
C PRO A 564 -7.61 15.34 1.11
N ASP A 565 -6.73 15.68 0.18
CA ASP A 565 -6.30 17.06 -0.07
C ASP A 565 -7.48 17.94 -0.50
N LEU A 566 -8.29 17.46 -1.44
CA LEU A 566 -9.52 18.14 -1.87
C LEU A 566 -10.49 18.35 -0.69
N GLN A 567 -10.63 17.34 0.16
CA GLN A 567 -11.53 17.42 1.32
C GLN A 567 -11.06 18.45 2.34
N ILE A 568 -9.76 18.47 2.69
CA ILE A 568 -9.24 19.48 3.63
C ILE A 568 -9.26 20.90 3.05
N HIS A 569 -9.10 21.05 1.73
CA HIS A 569 -9.27 22.35 1.08
C HIS A 569 -10.68 22.93 1.31
N ARG A 570 -11.72 22.12 1.28
CA ARG A 570 -13.10 22.56 1.60
C ARG A 570 -13.22 23.03 3.04
N ILE A 571 -12.70 22.23 3.99
CA ILE A 571 -12.69 22.57 5.41
C ILE A 571 -11.96 23.88 5.65
N ILE A 572 -10.76 24.05 5.06
CA ILE A 572 -9.95 25.26 5.14
C ILE A 572 -10.73 26.48 4.64
N LYS A 573 -11.34 26.38 3.46
CA LYS A 573 -12.10 27.48 2.86
C LYS A 573 -13.33 27.85 3.67
N GLU A 574 -14.06 26.91 4.21
CA GLU A 574 -15.22 27.20 5.09
C GLU A 574 -14.78 27.91 6.37
N ASN A 575 -13.63 27.50 6.93
CA ASN A 575 -13.06 28.14 8.11
C ASN A 575 -12.61 29.58 7.81
N ILE A 576 -11.84 29.80 6.73
CA ILE A 576 -11.38 31.13 6.31
C ILE A 576 -12.56 32.08 6.06
N ARG A 577 -13.66 31.56 5.49
CA ARG A 577 -14.88 32.33 5.21
C ARG A 577 -15.80 32.51 6.41
N GLY A 578 -15.38 32.05 7.61
CA GLY A 578 -16.18 32.15 8.84
C GLY A 578 -17.49 31.31 8.81
N ARG A 579 -17.53 30.24 8.01
CA ARG A 579 -18.69 29.38 7.85
C ARG A 579 -18.64 28.12 8.70
N MET A 580 -17.56 27.87 9.43
CA MET A 580 -17.34 26.71 10.29
C MET A 580 -18.13 26.87 11.61
N ASN A 581 -19.44 26.66 11.53
CA ASN A 581 -20.33 26.62 12.70
C ASN A 581 -20.51 25.19 13.23
N ASP A 582 -21.23 25.04 14.34
CA ASP A 582 -21.41 23.73 15.01
C ASP A 582 -22.03 22.68 14.08
N ASN A 583 -23.02 23.04 13.26
CA ASN A 583 -23.64 22.11 12.29
C ASN A 583 -22.63 21.60 11.25
N ARG A 584 -21.70 22.48 10.80
CA ARG A 584 -20.64 22.10 9.86
C ARG A 584 -19.57 21.25 10.52
N ARG A 585 -19.24 21.51 11.80
CA ARG A 585 -18.36 20.66 12.59
C ARG A 585 -18.94 19.25 12.74
N GLU A 586 -20.18 19.13 13.21
CA GLU A 586 -20.90 17.84 13.30
C GLU A 586 -20.98 17.10 11.97
N HIS A 587 -21.24 17.83 10.87
CA HIS A 587 -21.23 17.24 9.53
C HIS A 587 -19.87 16.61 9.22
N TYR A 588 -18.78 17.36 9.37
CA TYR A 588 -17.44 16.83 9.08
C TYR A 588 -17.06 15.68 10.04
N GLU A 589 -17.34 15.77 11.31
CA GLU A 589 -17.15 14.67 12.27
C GLU A 589 -17.87 13.39 11.83
N SER A 590 -19.03 13.50 11.21
CA SER A 590 -19.83 12.35 10.76
C SER A 590 -19.29 11.68 9.49
N ILE A 591 -18.59 12.40 8.61
CA ILE A 591 -18.16 11.88 7.30
C ILE A 591 -16.66 11.56 7.20
N LEU A 592 -15.80 12.26 7.97
CA LEU A 592 -14.36 12.22 7.72
C LEU A 592 -13.71 10.85 8.00
N ASP A 593 -14.23 10.07 8.94
CA ASP A 593 -13.73 8.70 9.18
C ASP A 593 -13.94 7.81 7.95
N ALA A 594 -15.11 7.89 7.33
CA ALA A 594 -15.41 7.15 6.11
C ALA A 594 -14.53 7.63 4.93
N VAL A 595 -14.33 8.94 4.80
CA VAL A 595 -13.44 9.53 3.78
C VAL A 595 -12.00 9.06 3.98
N ALA A 596 -11.48 9.11 5.19
CA ALA A 596 -10.11 8.69 5.51
C ALA A 596 -9.89 7.20 5.24
N LYS A 597 -10.85 6.36 5.61
CA LYS A 597 -10.83 4.92 5.33
C LYS A 597 -10.84 4.64 3.82
N GLN A 598 -11.79 5.21 3.09
CA GLN A 598 -11.90 5.06 1.64
C GLN A 598 -10.61 5.52 0.92
N ALA A 599 -10.06 6.68 1.30
CA ALA A 599 -8.83 7.21 0.72
C ALA A 599 -7.63 6.28 0.96
N SER A 600 -7.52 5.69 2.16
CA SER A 600 -6.43 4.74 2.46
C SER A 600 -6.58 3.41 1.70
N GLU A 601 -7.81 2.95 1.46
CA GLU A 601 -8.08 1.74 0.68
C GLU A 601 -7.79 1.94 -0.81
N THR A 602 -8.22 3.08 -1.37
CA THR A 602 -7.99 3.41 -2.78
C THR A 602 -6.52 3.69 -3.07
N GLU A 603 -5.80 4.33 -2.16
CA GLU A 603 -4.34 4.53 -2.26
C GLU A 603 -3.61 3.18 -2.34
N ARG A 604 -3.88 2.25 -1.41
CA ARG A 604 -3.26 0.92 -1.44
C ARG A 604 -3.56 0.16 -2.73
N ARG A 605 -4.81 0.23 -3.21
CA ARG A 605 -5.21 -0.38 -4.47
C ARG A 605 -4.44 0.21 -5.65
N ALA A 606 -4.26 1.53 -5.69
CA ALA A 606 -3.47 2.21 -6.70
C ALA A 606 -2.00 1.78 -6.67
N GLU A 607 -1.35 1.83 -5.50
CA GLU A 607 0.04 1.41 -5.31
C GLU A 607 0.28 -0.05 -5.72
N GLU A 608 -0.67 -0.95 -5.42
CA GLU A 608 -0.57 -2.35 -5.82
C GLU A 608 -0.67 -2.50 -7.35
N ALA A 609 -1.62 -1.81 -7.99
CA ALA A 609 -1.77 -1.83 -9.44
C ALA A 609 -0.53 -1.25 -10.16
N GLU A 610 -0.01 -0.11 -9.70
CA GLU A 610 1.22 0.50 -10.20
C GLU A 610 2.40 -0.48 -10.11
N ARG A 611 2.61 -1.09 -8.95
CA ARG A 611 3.67 -2.08 -8.74
C ARG A 611 3.53 -3.30 -9.64
N GLU A 612 2.30 -3.79 -9.85
CA GLU A 612 2.06 -4.93 -10.72
C GLU A 612 2.33 -4.62 -12.20
N THR A 613 2.05 -3.39 -12.66
CA THR A 613 2.40 -2.99 -14.04
C THR A 613 3.92 -2.87 -14.22
N VAL A 614 4.63 -2.36 -13.22
CA VAL A 614 6.11 -2.29 -13.24
C VAL A 614 6.71 -3.70 -13.27
N LYS A 615 6.21 -4.64 -12.44
CA LYS A 615 6.68 -6.04 -12.45
C LYS A 615 6.45 -6.72 -13.79
N LEU A 616 5.27 -6.50 -14.40
CA LEU A 616 4.94 -7.04 -15.70
C LEU A 616 5.94 -6.55 -16.75
N LYS A 617 6.20 -5.26 -16.81
CA LYS A 617 7.13 -4.68 -17.79
C LYS A 617 8.60 -5.05 -17.51
N LYS A 618 9.00 -5.24 -16.25
CA LYS A 618 10.30 -5.83 -15.90
C LYS A 618 10.43 -7.26 -16.43
N CYS A 619 9.39 -8.07 -16.26
CA CYS A 619 9.35 -9.45 -16.76
C CYS A 619 9.40 -9.48 -18.29
N GLU A 620 8.64 -8.63 -18.98
CA GLU A 620 8.65 -8.49 -20.42
C GLU A 620 10.05 -8.05 -20.94
N TYR A 621 10.67 -7.06 -20.32
CA TYR A 621 12.02 -6.62 -20.65
C TYR A 621 13.03 -7.76 -20.55
N MET A 622 13.02 -8.48 -19.42
CA MET A 622 13.94 -9.60 -19.18
C MET A 622 13.69 -10.80 -20.08
N SER A 623 12.50 -10.95 -20.66
CA SER A 623 12.24 -12.02 -21.63
C SER A 623 13.08 -11.90 -22.91
N ASN A 624 13.55 -10.69 -23.24
CA ASN A 624 14.44 -10.44 -24.38
C ASN A 624 15.92 -10.69 -24.02
N HIS A 625 16.24 -10.92 -22.74
CA HIS A 625 17.59 -11.10 -22.22
C HIS A 625 17.86 -12.50 -21.67
N ILE A 626 17.03 -13.49 -22.04
CA ILE A 626 17.22 -14.89 -21.61
C ILE A 626 18.58 -15.41 -22.10
N GLY A 627 19.38 -15.98 -21.20
CA GLY A 627 20.73 -16.46 -21.47
C GLY A 627 21.83 -15.41 -21.28
N GLU A 628 21.49 -14.14 -21.07
CA GLU A 628 22.47 -13.10 -20.78
C GLU A 628 22.89 -13.10 -19.32
N CYS A 629 24.14 -12.68 -19.07
CA CYS A 629 24.75 -12.65 -17.74
C CYS A 629 24.76 -11.22 -17.20
N PHE A 630 24.34 -11.08 -15.95
CA PHE A 630 24.28 -9.79 -15.22
C PHE A 630 25.00 -9.89 -13.87
N GLU A 631 25.57 -8.78 -13.43
CA GLU A 631 26.01 -8.61 -12.05
C GLU A 631 24.86 -8.03 -11.22
N GLY A 632 24.61 -8.59 -10.05
CA GLY A 632 23.57 -8.13 -9.13
C GLY A 632 23.99 -8.29 -7.69
N VAL A 633 23.07 -7.93 -6.80
CA VAL A 633 23.24 -8.03 -5.34
C VAL A 633 22.10 -8.89 -4.78
N ILE A 634 22.43 -9.81 -3.87
CA ILE A 634 21.40 -10.62 -3.20
C ILE A 634 20.56 -9.70 -2.33
N SER A 635 19.27 -9.56 -2.71
CA SER A 635 18.29 -8.65 -2.11
C SER A 635 17.35 -9.32 -1.10
N GLY A 636 17.34 -10.66 -1.09
CA GLY A 636 16.50 -11.45 -0.18
C GLY A 636 16.98 -12.90 -0.14
N VAL A 637 16.91 -13.55 1.04
CA VAL A 637 17.23 -14.97 1.21
C VAL A 637 16.07 -15.67 1.93
N THR A 638 15.65 -16.81 1.42
CA THR A 638 14.55 -17.63 1.92
C THR A 638 14.93 -19.12 1.91
N GLU A 639 14.10 -19.96 2.51
CA GLU A 639 14.29 -21.42 2.49
C GLU A 639 14.23 -22.05 1.09
N TRP A 640 13.56 -21.37 0.12
CA TRP A 640 13.41 -21.87 -1.27
C TRP A 640 14.37 -21.25 -2.27
N GLY A 641 15.25 -20.32 -1.83
CA GLY A 641 16.23 -19.68 -2.69
C GLY A 641 16.54 -18.25 -2.27
N PHE A 642 17.20 -17.52 -3.15
CA PHE A 642 17.54 -16.13 -2.90
C PHE A 642 17.17 -15.24 -4.08
N PHE A 643 16.78 -14.00 -3.77
CA PHE A 643 16.48 -12.98 -4.76
C PHE A 643 17.75 -12.19 -5.08
N VAL A 644 17.92 -11.82 -6.35
CA VAL A 644 19.01 -10.98 -6.83
C VAL A 644 18.43 -9.75 -7.51
N GLU A 645 18.85 -8.58 -7.06
CA GLU A 645 18.51 -7.30 -7.67
C GLU A 645 19.66 -6.83 -8.57
N LEU A 646 19.32 -6.50 -9.80
CA LEU A 646 20.25 -5.95 -10.78
C LEU A 646 20.37 -4.42 -10.64
N PRO A 647 21.41 -3.78 -11.19
CA PRO A 647 21.59 -2.32 -11.13
C PRO A 647 20.43 -1.52 -11.74
N ASN A 648 19.68 -2.11 -12.67
CA ASN A 648 18.49 -1.53 -13.26
C ASN A 648 17.21 -1.76 -12.43
N THR A 649 17.35 -2.17 -11.17
CA THR A 649 16.24 -2.46 -10.23
C THR A 649 15.38 -3.69 -10.56
N VAL A 650 15.75 -4.48 -11.56
CA VAL A 650 15.09 -5.76 -11.81
C VAL A 650 15.50 -6.77 -10.74
N GLU A 651 14.52 -7.48 -10.19
CA GLU A 651 14.74 -8.53 -9.20
C GLU A 651 14.26 -9.89 -9.74
N GLY A 652 15.08 -10.93 -9.57
CA GLY A 652 14.75 -12.29 -9.96
C GLY A 652 15.14 -13.30 -8.88
N LEU A 653 14.56 -14.50 -8.94
CA LEU A 653 14.77 -15.58 -7.98
C LEU A 653 15.79 -16.60 -8.50
N VAL A 654 16.78 -16.90 -7.70
CA VAL A 654 17.61 -18.11 -7.84
C VAL A 654 17.04 -19.16 -6.89
N ARG A 655 16.51 -20.24 -7.44
CA ARG A 655 15.91 -21.31 -6.64
C ARG A 655 16.96 -22.19 -5.99
N VAL A 656 16.73 -22.64 -4.76
CA VAL A 656 17.65 -23.58 -4.10
C VAL A 656 17.82 -24.87 -4.88
N THR A 657 16.80 -25.30 -5.65
CA THR A 657 16.83 -26.47 -6.52
C THR A 657 17.80 -26.33 -7.71
N ASP A 658 18.15 -25.11 -8.08
CA ASP A 658 19.06 -24.81 -9.18
C ASP A 658 20.52 -24.71 -8.72
N LEU A 659 20.75 -24.78 -7.39
CA LEU A 659 22.06 -24.87 -6.77
C LEU A 659 22.46 -26.35 -6.66
N THR A 660 23.07 -26.87 -7.73
CA THR A 660 23.34 -28.33 -7.85
C THR A 660 24.68 -28.76 -7.26
N ASP A 661 25.45 -27.81 -6.74
CA ASP A 661 26.80 -28.01 -6.21
C ASP A 661 26.82 -28.50 -4.75
N ASP A 662 25.73 -28.30 -4.00
CA ASP A 662 25.60 -28.71 -2.60
C ASP A 662 24.11 -28.79 -2.19
N PHE A 663 23.86 -29.32 -0.97
CA PHE A 663 22.60 -29.17 -0.28
C PHE A 663 22.65 -27.95 0.62
N TYR A 664 21.71 -26.99 0.43
CA TYR A 664 21.70 -25.71 1.12
C TYR A 664 20.63 -25.66 2.22
N GLU A 665 21.04 -25.28 3.42
CA GLU A 665 20.16 -25.02 4.56
C GLU A 665 20.00 -23.52 4.78
N PHE A 666 18.76 -23.10 5.08
CA PHE A 666 18.44 -21.72 5.39
C PHE A 666 18.61 -21.45 6.89
N TYR A 667 19.37 -20.42 7.21
CA TYR A 667 19.58 -19.92 8.56
C TYR A 667 18.80 -18.63 8.76
N ASP A 668 17.71 -18.74 9.53
CA ASP A 668 16.76 -17.62 9.78
C ASP A 668 17.43 -16.49 10.59
N ASP A 669 18.34 -16.83 11.49
CA ASP A 669 19.04 -15.85 12.35
C ASP A 669 20.00 -14.93 11.59
N THR A 670 20.55 -15.39 10.45
CA THR A 670 21.53 -14.64 9.64
C THR A 670 21.05 -14.33 8.23
N TYR A 671 19.87 -14.79 7.85
CA TYR A 671 19.29 -14.68 6.49
C TYR A 671 20.31 -15.12 5.43
N GLU A 672 20.85 -16.33 5.60
CA GLU A 672 21.80 -16.93 4.67
C GLU A 672 21.40 -18.38 4.30
N LEU A 673 21.77 -18.77 3.09
CA LEU A 673 21.77 -20.17 2.65
C LEU A 673 23.22 -20.67 2.75
N ALA A 674 23.45 -21.75 3.49
CA ALA A 674 24.77 -22.36 3.64
C ALA A 674 24.77 -23.79 3.13
N GLY A 675 25.76 -24.12 2.29
CA GLY A 675 25.98 -25.45 1.79
C GLY A 675 26.53 -26.37 2.89
N THR A 676 25.93 -27.55 3.03
CA THR A 676 26.26 -28.49 4.11
C THR A 676 27.60 -29.17 3.95
N ALA A 677 28.06 -29.38 2.70
CA ALA A 677 29.34 -30.04 2.40
C ALA A 677 30.43 -29.05 2.01
N THR A 678 30.10 -28.03 1.20
CA THR A 678 31.07 -27.06 0.67
C THR A 678 31.29 -25.88 1.58
N ASN A 679 30.39 -25.63 2.52
CA ASN A 679 30.33 -24.42 3.36
C ASN A 679 30.23 -23.12 2.54
N LYS A 680 29.83 -23.21 1.25
CA LYS A 680 29.55 -22.05 0.39
C LYS A 680 28.32 -21.35 0.92
N ARG A 681 28.36 -20.04 0.97
CA ARG A 681 27.28 -19.24 1.57
C ARG A 681 26.76 -18.19 0.61
N TYR A 682 25.44 -18.03 0.57
CA TYR A 682 24.75 -16.94 -0.10
C TYR A 682 24.11 -16.05 0.95
N LYS A 683 24.58 -14.80 1.02
CA LYS A 683 24.18 -13.83 2.04
C LYS A 683 23.54 -12.61 1.41
N LEU A 684 22.68 -11.97 2.15
CA LEU A 684 22.15 -10.66 1.78
C LEU A 684 23.29 -9.64 1.59
N GLY A 685 23.13 -8.76 0.58
CA GLY A 685 24.17 -7.78 0.21
C GLY A 685 25.33 -8.32 -0.62
N GLN A 686 25.44 -9.64 -0.77
CA GLN A 686 26.51 -10.27 -1.54
C GLN A 686 26.36 -9.98 -3.05
N LYS A 687 27.43 -9.53 -3.69
CA LYS A 687 27.50 -9.40 -5.14
C LYS A 687 27.61 -10.78 -5.79
N ILE A 688 26.83 -11.00 -6.84
CA ILE A 688 26.78 -12.26 -7.56
C ILE A 688 26.55 -12.03 -9.04
N LYS A 689 27.11 -12.90 -9.88
CA LYS A 689 26.79 -12.98 -11.29
C LYS A 689 25.70 -14.00 -11.49
N VAL A 690 24.69 -13.61 -12.27
CA VAL A 690 23.53 -14.46 -12.59
C VAL A 690 23.24 -14.44 -14.08
N VAL A 691 22.69 -15.54 -14.58
CA VAL A 691 22.18 -15.66 -15.94
C VAL A 691 20.66 -15.68 -15.88
N VAL A 692 20.00 -14.97 -16.77
CA VAL A 692 18.53 -15.02 -16.91
C VAL A 692 18.16 -16.40 -17.43
N ASP A 693 17.46 -17.18 -16.62
CA ASP A 693 17.05 -18.54 -16.97
C ASP A 693 15.69 -18.56 -17.68
N SER A 694 14.70 -17.96 -17.04
CA SER A 694 13.33 -17.91 -17.58
C SER A 694 12.55 -16.71 -17.05
N THR A 695 11.46 -16.40 -17.76
CA THR A 695 10.50 -15.38 -17.34
C THR A 695 9.08 -15.90 -17.54
N ASP A 696 8.18 -15.57 -16.63
CA ASP A 696 6.75 -15.88 -16.74
C ASP A 696 5.94 -14.58 -16.66
N LYS A 697 5.40 -14.14 -17.79
CA LYS A 697 4.61 -12.89 -17.87
C LYS A 697 3.28 -12.99 -17.11
N ILE A 698 2.70 -14.19 -16.98
CA ILE A 698 1.42 -14.38 -16.27
C ILE A 698 1.67 -14.30 -14.76
N MET A 699 2.69 -15.03 -14.30
CA MET A 699 3.10 -15.02 -12.88
C MET A 699 3.92 -13.78 -12.51
N ARG A 700 4.40 -13.03 -13.50
CA ARG A 700 5.28 -11.85 -13.34
C ARG A 700 6.53 -12.18 -12.53
N THR A 701 7.13 -13.34 -12.84
CA THR A 701 8.34 -13.83 -12.18
C THR A 701 9.50 -13.89 -13.16
N ILE A 702 10.70 -13.69 -12.62
CA ILE A 702 11.97 -13.80 -13.33
C ILE A 702 12.81 -14.78 -12.53
N ASP A 703 13.26 -15.84 -13.19
CA ASP A 703 14.14 -16.84 -12.59
C ASP A 703 15.57 -16.63 -13.11
N PHE A 704 16.50 -16.64 -12.18
CA PHE A 704 17.93 -16.55 -12.45
C PHE A 704 18.62 -17.85 -12.08
N LYS A 705 19.80 -18.08 -12.67
CA LYS A 705 20.77 -19.10 -12.26
C LYS A 705 22.11 -18.43 -11.93
N PRO A 706 22.90 -18.95 -10.97
CA PRO A 706 24.25 -18.47 -10.78
C PRO A 706 25.05 -18.62 -12.06
N ALA A 707 25.79 -17.60 -12.46
CA ALA A 707 26.80 -17.75 -13.51
C ALA A 707 27.99 -18.51 -12.95
N GLU A 708 28.50 -19.47 -13.71
CA GLU A 708 29.70 -20.24 -13.36
C GLU A 708 30.97 -19.37 -13.24
#